data_e70a6705fad5c1a484018f292c4a2eee
#
_entry.id   e70a6705fad5c1a484018f292c4a2eee
#
_cell.length_a   1.000
_cell.length_b   1.000
_cell.length_c   1.000
_cell.angle_alpha   90.00
_cell.angle_beta   90.00
_cell.angle_gamma   90.00
#
_symmetry.space_group_name_H-M   'P 1'
#
loop_
_entity.id
_entity.type
_entity.pdbx_description
1 polymer ?
#
loop_
_entity_poly.entity_id
_entity_poly.type
_entity_poly.pdbx_seq_one_letter_code
_entity_poly.pdbx_strand_id
1 'polypeptide(L)'
;MSTEFLPGTLVRARGRDWVVQSGSTDDWLRLRPMGGAEEEVAELCPQLELMPVETAKFAWPDPNKAGPWWSADLLYNALRFQLRSGAGPFRSFGSIAVEPRSYQLVPLLMAMRQQVVRLLIADDVGIGKTIEAGLIVRELMDRGEITRVAVLCPPHLVEQWVDELEKRFNIHAEALTAGTAARLDRKVPHGKTLVDVSPCLVVSLDYIKSERHRDYFKSMNFEMVVVDEAHACTKLSSGATQLRFELLRSLAADKDRHMLFLTATPHSGDETGFYNLLSLLDAEFGNFLSESSTNERSRLRRKLSSYFIQRRRKDIEEWRVSAADRAVGFPRRLTSEDNYELSQDYANFLDDVQAYCREMLRGKEDNQILWYAAIALLRCVSSSPAAAARTLYNRALGRSQNDGSDEDAADSLDDEFSDAELEDVSDLEPVLPAGASDAEKALYQQALALKNNPEKDEKLKRLRVNVEKLLRDGFHPVIFCRYIETAKYVAEDLKKILAKDKSVGIECVTGELVPEERQACVERLGESEKRVLVATDCLSEGINLQEHLTAVIHYDLAWNPTRHEQREGRIDRFGQRAREVRCLMLYGSNNPVDGFILKVILRKSEAIRKSLGISVPMPQNGRLISQALLEATIFKDALSKSEDNALIA
;
A
#
# COMPACT_ATOMS: atom_id res chain seq x y z
N MET A 1 17.34 -30.68 -53.89
CA MET A 1 16.44 -29.69 -53.26
C MET A 1 17.30 -28.51 -52.88
N SER A 2 17.47 -27.61 -53.79
CA SER A 2 18.23 -26.38 -53.53
C SER A 2 17.25 -25.25 -53.24
N THR A 3 16.88 -25.11 -51.98
CA THR A 3 16.27 -23.85 -51.53
C THR A 3 17.34 -22.76 -51.67
N GLU A 4 17.30 -22.05 -52.72
CA GLU A 4 18.30 -21.00 -53.03
C GLU A 4 18.24 -19.87 -52.02
N PHE A 5 17.06 -19.68 -51.35
CA PHE A 5 16.83 -18.65 -50.35
C PHE A 5 16.22 -19.23 -49.07
N LEU A 6 17.01 -19.40 -48.02
CA LEU A 6 16.54 -19.86 -46.69
C LEU A 6 15.87 -18.73 -45.90
N PRO A 7 14.91 -19.05 -45.03
CA PRO A 7 14.37 -18.05 -44.08
C PRO A 7 15.47 -17.34 -43.30
N GLY A 8 15.41 -16.02 -43.22
CA GLY A 8 16.44 -15.15 -42.66
C GLY A 8 17.47 -14.66 -43.67
N THR A 9 17.51 -15.19 -44.89
CA THR A 9 18.42 -14.69 -45.95
C THR A 9 17.99 -13.31 -46.37
N LEU A 10 18.99 -12.42 -46.57
CA LEU A 10 18.78 -11.10 -47.18
C LEU A 10 18.79 -11.25 -48.69
N VAL A 11 17.76 -10.76 -49.35
CA VAL A 11 17.62 -10.79 -50.81
C VAL A 11 17.29 -9.40 -51.34
N ARG A 12 17.73 -9.10 -52.57
CA ARG A 12 17.39 -7.89 -53.32
C ARG A 12 16.37 -8.24 -54.38
N ALA A 13 15.24 -7.59 -54.33
CA ALA A 13 14.18 -7.72 -55.32
C ALA A 13 13.46 -6.37 -55.48
N ARG A 14 13.08 -6.04 -56.71
CA ARG A 14 12.39 -4.78 -57.07
C ARG A 14 13.06 -3.52 -56.53
N GLY A 15 14.41 -3.50 -56.53
CA GLY A 15 15.20 -2.37 -56.08
C GLY A 15 15.24 -2.15 -54.56
N ARG A 16 14.71 -3.06 -53.76
CA ARG A 16 14.73 -3.04 -52.28
C ARG A 16 15.41 -4.28 -51.71
N ASP A 17 15.94 -4.17 -50.51
CA ASP A 17 16.46 -5.29 -49.75
C ASP A 17 15.35 -5.86 -48.82
N TRP A 18 15.22 -7.18 -48.84
CA TRP A 18 14.17 -7.93 -48.15
C TRP A 18 14.76 -9.08 -47.32
N VAL A 19 14.08 -9.46 -46.29
CA VAL A 19 14.37 -10.66 -45.47
C VAL A 19 13.37 -11.76 -45.81
N VAL A 20 13.86 -12.93 -46.19
CA VAL A 20 13.04 -14.10 -46.48
C VAL A 20 12.39 -14.60 -45.17
N GLN A 21 11.07 -14.76 -45.19
CA GLN A 21 10.28 -15.18 -44.03
C GLN A 21 10.04 -16.70 -44.05
N SER A 22 9.70 -17.26 -42.88
CA SER A 22 9.24 -18.64 -42.79
C SER A 22 7.97 -18.86 -43.63
N GLY A 23 7.84 -20.01 -44.23
CA GLY A 23 6.76 -20.35 -45.17
C GLY A 23 7.07 -20.01 -46.62
N SER A 24 8.27 -19.52 -46.94
CA SER A 24 8.76 -19.39 -48.34
C SER A 24 9.03 -20.77 -48.92
N THR A 25 8.77 -20.93 -50.22
CA THR A 25 9.05 -22.12 -51.03
C THR A 25 9.93 -21.72 -52.18
N ASP A 26 10.39 -22.70 -53.01
CA ASP A 26 11.21 -22.41 -54.19
C ASP A 26 10.44 -21.60 -55.27
N ASP A 27 9.10 -21.72 -55.28
CA ASP A 27 8.24 -21.00 -56.24
C ASP A 27 7.72 -19.66 -55.70
N TRP A 28 7.60 -19.53 -54.35
CA TRP A 28 7.05 -18.33 -53.71
C TRP A 28 7.90 -17.91 -52.51
N LEU A 29 8.46 -16.73 -52.59
CA LEU A 29 9.17 -16.11 -51.47
C LEU A 29 8.25 -15.15 -50.73
N ARG A 30 8.10 -15.38 -49.44
CA ARG A 30 7.47 -14.46 -48.51
C ARG A 30 8.53 -13.52 -47.95
N LEU A 31 8.46 -12.25 -48.34
CA LEU A 31 9.51 -11.27 -48.11
C LEU A 31 9.03 -10.14 -47.23
N ARG A 32 9.80 -9.81 -46.22
CA ARG A 32 9.62 -8.62 -45.39
C ARG A 32 10.67 -7.58 -45.76
N PRO A 33 10.26 -6.32 -46.02
CA PRO A 33 11.24 -5.29 -46.37
C PRO A 33 12.16 -4.96 -45.20
N MET A 34 13.44 -4.73 -45.47
CA MET A 34 14.34 -4.17 -44.48
C MET A 34 13.96 -2.70 -44.22
N GLY A 35 13.60 -2.38 -42.97
CA GLY A 35 13.19 -1.03 -42.57
C GLY A 35 11.75 -0.65 -42.91
N GLY A 36 10.87 -1.63 -43.24
CA GLY A 36 9.42 -1.44 -43.41
C GLY A 36 8.60 -1.97 -42.24
N ALA A 37 7.30 -1.66 -42.23
CA ALA A 37 6.33 -2.21 -41.26
C ALA A 37 6.10 -3.71 -41.48
N GLU A 38 5.67 -4.43 -40.46
CA GLU A 38 5.35 -5.88 -40.58
C GLU A 38 4.19 -6.14 -41.57
N GLU A 39 3.36 -5.14 -41.80
CA GLU A 39 2.22 -5.16 -42.72
C GLU A 39 2.64 -5.11 -44.20
N GLU A 40 3.89 -4.71 -44.48
CA GLU A 40 4.45 -4.65 -45.84
C GLU A 40 5.04 -5.99 -46.34
N VAL A 41 4.68 -7.12 -45.67
CA VAL A 41 5.12 -8.44 -46.16
C VAL A 41 4.50 -8.72 -47.52
N ALA A 42 5.35 -9.03 -48.50
CA ALA A 42 4.93 -9.33 -49.86
C ALA A 42 5.26 -10.79 -50.21
N GLU A 43 4.41 -11.40 -51.01
CA GLU A 43 4.70 -12.69 -51.65
C GLU A 43 5.18 -12.44 -53.10
N LEU A 44 6.30 -13.03 -53.44
CA LEU A 44 6.97 -12.81 -54.72
C LEU A 44 7.33 -14.16 -55.34
N CYS A 45 6.98 -14.32 -56.62
CA CYS A 45 7.38 -15.48 -57.42
C CYS A 45 8.68 -15.13 -58.20
N PRO A 46 9.85 -15.70 -57.82
CA PRO A 46 11.13 -15.34 -58.45
C PRO A 46 11.16 -15.56 -59.96
N GLN A 47 10.41 -16.56 -60.44
CA GLN A 47 10.36 -16.92 -61.85
C GLN A 47 9.58 -15.91 -62.71
N LEU A 48 8.73 -15.10 -62.12
CA LEU A 48 7.90 -14.11 -62.79
C LEU A 48 8.47 -12.68 -62.68
N GLU A 49 9.58 -12.51 -61.95
CA GLU A 49 10.18 -11.18 -61.82
C GLU A 49 11.00 -10.78 -63.03
N LEU A 50 10.87 -9.50 -63.42
CA LEU A 50 11.62 -8.93 -64.56
C LEU A 50 13.14 -8.86 -64.30
N MET A 51 13.52 -8.76 -63.03
CA MET A 51 14.90 -8.78 -62.55
C MET A 51 15.07 -9.98 -61.63
N PRO A 52 16.18 -10.73 -61.76
CA PRO A 52 16.39 -11.89 -60.87
C PRO A 52 16.45 -11.46 -59.41
N VAL A 53 15.90 -12.30 -58.53
CA VAL A 53 16.10 -12.14 -57.10
C VAL A 53 17.51 -12.57 -56.76
N GLU A 54 18.29 -11.67 -56.17
CA GLU A 54 19.70 -11.93 -55.82
C GLU A 54 19.89 -11.93 -54.33
N THR A 55 20.86 -12.72 -53.86
CA THR A 55 21.28 -12.67 -52.45
C THR A 55 21.91 -11.30 -52.18
N ALA A 56 21.36 -10.53 -51.27
CA ALA A 56 21.93 -9.28 -50.86
C ALA A 56 22.94 -9.48 -49.71
N LYS A 57 23.95 -8.65 -49.69
CA LYS A 57 24.95 -8.58 -48.61
C LYS A 57 25.14 -7.14 -48.21
N PHE A 58 25.34 -6.90 -46.92
CA PHE A 58 25.76 -5.57 -46.49
C PHE A 58 27.11 -5.23 -47.07
N ALA A 59 27.22 -4.07 -47.66
CA ALA A 59 28.51 -3.54 -48.06
C ALA A 59 29.38 -3.29 -46.82
N TRP A 60 30.68 -3.57 -46.92
CA TRP A 60 31.60 -3.19 -45.86
C TRP A 60 31.58 -1.66 -45.68
N PRO A 61 31.65 -1.16 -44.42
CA PRO A 61 31.74 0.28 -44.18
C PRO A 61 32.96 0.88 -44.91
N ASP A 62 32.76 1.99 -45.59
CA ASP A 62 33.84 2.75 -46.21
C ASP A 62 34.49 3.67 -45.16
N PRO A 63 35.76 3.46 -44.78
CA PRO A 63 36.44 4.27 -43.77
C PRO A 63 36.48 5.77 -44.11
N ASN A 64 36.44 6.12 -45.42
CA ASN A 64 36.45 7.51 -45.88
C ASN A 64 35.10 8.22 -45.72
N LYS A 65 34.04 7.46 -45.44
CA LYS A 65 32.69 7.97 -45.19
C LYS A 65 32.28 7.86 -43.74
N ALA A 66 33.24 7.67 -42.84
CA ALA A 66 32.96 7.59 -41.42
C ALA A 66 32.34 8.90 -40.91
N GLY A 67 31.16 8.79 -40.32
CA GLY A 67 30.50 9.89 -39.64
C GLY A 67 31.09 10.13 -38.23
N PRO A 68 30.71 11.22 -37.55
CA PRO A 68 31.18 11.47 -36.19
C PRO A 68 30.62 10.43 -35.23
N TRP A 69 31.38 10.09 -34.20
CA TRP A 69 31.07 9.04 -33.22
C TRP A 69 29.69 9.20 -32.57
N TRP A 70 29.28 10.44 -32.28
CA TRP A 70 27.97 10.73 -31.66
C TRP A 70 26.78 10.35 -32.57
N SER A 71 26.96 10.34 -33.92
CA SER A 71 25.93 9.86 -34.84
C SER A 71 25.73 8.35 -34.72
N ALA A 72 26.82 7.59 -34.48
CA ALA A 72 26.74 6.15 -34.23
C ALA A 72 26.08 5.86 -32.88
N ASP A 73 26.42 6.63 -31.86
CA ASP A 73 25.83 6.49 -30.52
C ASP A 73 24.33 6.84 -30.55
N LEU A 74 23.94 7.92 -31.25
CA LEU A 74 22.55 8.30 -31.45
C LEU A 74 21.76 7.20 -32.19
N LEU A 75 22.33 6.67 -33.29
CA LEU A 75 21.71 5.59 -34.04
C LEU A 75 21.59 4.31 -33.19
N TYR A 76 22.63 3.95 -32.45
CA TYR A 76 22.61 2.81 -31.54
C TYR A 76 21.52 2.92 -30.49
N ASN A 77 21.39 4.09 -29.86
CA ASN A 77 20.36 4.32 -28.86
C ASN A 77 18.96 4.34 -29.50
N ALA A 78 18.79 4.98 -30.68
CA ALA A 78 17.53 4.98 -31.40
C ALA A 78 17.09 3.55 -31.79
N LEU A 79 18.01 2.71 -32.27
CA LEU A 79 17.74 1.31 -32.61
C LEU A 79 17.39 0.49 -31.35
N ARG A 80 18.06 0.73 -30.24
CA ARG A 80 17.71 0.10 -28.96
C ARG A 80 16.28 0.44 -28.53
N PHE A 81 15.89 1.71 -28.64
CA PHE A 81 14.51 2.15 -28.34
C PHE A 81 13.51 1.51 -29.30
N GLN A 82 13.79 1.53 -30.60
CA GLN A 82 12.92 0.93 -31.61
C GLN A 82 12.76 -0.59 -31.44
N LEU A 83 13.85 -1.30 -31.15
CA LEU A 83 13.80 -2.74 -30.88
C LEU A 83 13.04 -3.04 -29.58
N ARG A 84 13.20 -2.21 -28.55
CA ARG A 84 12.45 -2.37 -27.30
C ARG A 84 10.96 -2.08 -27.47
N SER A 85 10.60 -1.06 -28.25
CA SER A 85 9.20 -0.66 -28.45
C SER A 85 8.47 -1.49 -29.50
N GLY A 86 9.18 -2.08 -30.46
CA GLY A 86 8.57 -2.78 -31.60
C GLY A 86 8.69 -4.30 -31.60
N ALA A 87 9.63 -4.88 -30.84
CA ALA A 87 9.95 -6.31 -30.93
C ALA A 87 9.30 -7.17 -29.86
N GLY A 88 8.57 -6.60 -28.90
CA GLY A 88 7.93 -7.30 -27.80
C GLY A 88 6.41 -7.24 -27.85
N PRO A 89 5.73 -8.08 -27.06
CA PRO A 89 4.27 -8.03 -26.93
C PRO A 89 3.80 -6.75 -26.23
N PHE A 90 4.71 -5.97 -25.62
CA PHE A 90 4.42 -4.76 -24.86
C PHE A 90 5.16 -3.54 -25.42
N ARG A 91 4.42 -2.46 -25.66
CA ARG A 91 4.97 -1.17 -26.13
C ARG A 91 5.62 -0.38 -25.01
N SER A 92 5.09 -0.49 -23.80
CA SER A 92 5.53 0.26 -22.61
C SER A 92 7.00 0.08 -22.24
N PHE A 93 7.61 -1.04 -22.59
CA PHE A 93 9.01 -1.35 -22.22
C PHE A 93 10.04 -0.33 -22.78
N GLY A 94 9.69 0.38 -23.84
CA GLY A 94 10.51 1.47 -24.38
C GLY A 94 10.42 2.76 -23.57
N SER A 95 9.33 2.95 -22.80
CA SER A 95 8.98 4.21 -22.13
C SER A 95 9.18 4.17 -20.62
N ILE A 96 9.48 3.02 -20.02
CA ILE A 96 9.61 2.84 -18.57
C ILE A 96 11.07 2.85 -18.11
N ALA A 97 11.32 3.41 -16.93
CA ALA A 97 12.63 3.45 -16.27
C ALA A 97 12.77 2.36 -15.18
N VAL A 98 11.82 1.44 -15.09
CA VAL A 98 11.85 0.30 -14.17
C VAL A 98 12.03 -1.00 -14.97
N GLU A 99 12.76 -1.96 -14.40
CA GLU A 99 12.85 -3.32 -14.95
C GLU A 99 11.77 -4.19 -14.30
N PRO A 100 10.65 -4.49 -15.01
CA PRO A 100 9.58 -5.28 -14.46
C PRO A 100 10.03 -6.72 -14.21
N ARG A 101 9.57 -7.30 -13.13
CA ARG A 101 9.77 -8.72 -12.88
C ARG A 101 8.74 -9.54 -13.66
N SER A 102 9.13 -10.74 -14.04
CA SER A 102 8.27 -11.62 -14.85
C SER A 102 6.90 -11.87 -14.19
N TYR A 103 6.83 -11.99 -12.86
CA TYR A 103 5.55 -12.10 -12.17
C TYR A 103 4.71 -10.81 -12.25
N GLN A 104 5.31 -9.63 -12.30
CA GLN A 104 4.61 -8.34 -12.44
C GLN A 104 3.99 -8.14 -13.83
N LEU A 105 4.38 -8.95 -14.79
CA LEU A 105 3.78 -8.94 -16.12
C LEU A 105 2.46 -9.72 -16.19
N VAL A 106 2.15 -10.54 -15.18
CA VAL A 106 0.91 -11.33 -15.19
C VAL A 106 -0.34 -10.45 -15.18
N PRO A 107 -0.49 -9.43 -14.31
CA PRO A 107 -1.62 -8.50 -14.38
C PRO A 107 -1.69 -7.74 -15.71
N LEU A 108 -0.54 -7.36 -16.28
CA LEU A 108 -0.49 -6.74 -17.60
C LEU A 108 -1.01 -7.67 -18.69
N LEU A 109 -0.59 -8.95 -18.69
CA LEU A 109 -1.11 -9.96 -19.62
C LEU A 109 -2.61 -10.20 -19.45
N MET A 110 -3.13 -10.18 -18.21
CA MET A 110 -4.56 -10.29 -17.95
C MET A 110 -5.32 -9.07 -18.49
N ALA A 111 -4.79 -7.87 -18.27
CA ALA A 111 -5.35 -6.62 -18.78
C ALA A 111 -5.42 -6.62 -20.32
N MET A 112 -4.34 -7.03 -20.98
CA MET A 112 -4.29 -7.08 -22.45
C MET A 112 -5.22 -8.13 -23.10
N ARG A 113 -5.80 -9.03 -22.32
CA ARG A 113 -6.82 -9.98 -22.80
C ARG A 113 -8.25 -9.43 -22.70
N GLN A 114 -8.42 -8.30 -22.05
CA GLN A 114 -9.72 -7.64 -21.89
C GLN A 114 -9.83 -6.49 -22.89
N GLN A 115 -10.98 -6.32 -23.50
CA GLN A 115 -11.27 -5.19 -24.37
C GLN A 115 -11.38 -3.89 -23.57
N VAL A 116 -12.02 -3.95 -22.40
CA VAL A 116 -12.03 -2.88 -21.39
C VAL A 116 -11.42 -3.47 -20.12
N VAL A 117 -10.33 -2.91 -19.67
CA VAL A 117 -9.61 -3.42 -18.49
C VAL A 117 -10.43 -3.20 -17.23
N ARG A 118 -10.83 -4.29 -16.59
CA ARG A 118 -11.48 -4.30 -15.27
C ARG A 118 -10.82 -5.37 -14.43
N LEU A 119 -9.93 -4.96 -13.54
CA LEU A 119 -9.07 -5.89 -12.82
C LEU A 119 -8.93 -5.47 -11.35
N LEU A 120 -8.97 -6.45 -10.45
CA LEU A 120 -8.61 -6.32 -9.04
C LEU A 120 -7.28 -7.04 -8.81
N ILE A 121 -6.24 -6.26 -8.45
CA ILE A 121 -4.94 -6.76 -8.05
C ILE A 121 -4.87 -6.75 -6.51
N ALA A 122 -4.86 -7.94 -5.93
CA ALA A 122 -4.96 -8.15 -4.48
C ALA A 122 -3.69 -8.81 -3.91
N ASP A 123 -2.55 -8.47 -4.45
CA ASP A 123 -1.26 -9.04 -4.07
C ASP A 123 -0.79 -8.55 -2.70
N ASP A 124 0.00 -9.39 -2.01
CA ASP A 124 0.58 -9.05 -0.72
C ASP A 124 1.38 -7.74 -0.75
N VAL A 125 1.57 -7.14 0.41
CA VAL A 125 2.38 -5.92 0.56
C VAL A 125 3.81 -6.19 0.10
N GLY A 126 4.39 -5.23 -0.66
CA GLY A 126 5.78 -5.30 -1.12
C GLY A 126 6.02 -6.07 -2.42
N ILE A 127 5.00 -6.68 -3.03
CA ILE A 127 5.11 -7.36 -4.34
C ILE A 127 5.29 -6.33 -5.48
N GLY A 128 4.67 -5.15 -5.35
CA GLY A 128 4.82 -4.06 -6.30
C GLY A 128 3.56 -3.75 -7.09
N LYS A 129 2.39 -3.75 -6.43
CA LYS A 129 1.09 -3.38 -7.05
C LYS A 129 1.13 -2.07 -7.82
N THR A 130 1.81 -1.05 -7.31
CA THR A 130 2.01 0.24 -7.99
C THR A 130 2.74 0.07 -9.33
N ILE A 131 3.75 -0.81 -9.36
CA ILE A 131 4.49 -1.13 -10.60
C ILE A 131 3.57 -1.83 -11.59
N GLU A 132 2.78 -2.80 -11.14
CA GLU A 132 1.83 -3.52 -11.97
C GLU A 132 0.77 -2.60 -12.58
N ALA A 133 0.22 -1.69 -11.76
CA ALA A 133 -0.73 -0.69 -12.22
C ALA A 133 -0.09 0.29 -13.23
N GLY A 134 1.10 0.80 -12.91
CA GLY A 134 1.84 1.71 -13.79
C GLY A 134 2.18 1.07 -15.14
N LEU A 135 2.52 -0.23 -15.17
CA LEU A 135 2.73 -0.98 -16.40
C LEU A 135 1.46 -1.04 -17.27
N ILE A 136 0.31 -1.30 -16.66
CA ILE A 136 -0.98 -1.36 -17.38
C ILE A 136 -1.34 0.03 -17.92
N VAL A 137 -1.24 1.07 -17.08
CA VAL A 137 -1.52 2.46 -17.49
C VAL A 137 -0.62 2.86 -18.66
N ARG A 138 0.70 2.66 -18.52
CA ARG A 138 1.67 3.03 -19.56
C ARG A 138 1.42 2.27 -20.87
N GLU A 139 1.12 0.98 -20.80
CA GLU A 139 0.84 0.16 -21.98
C GLU A 139 -0.40 0.65 -22.73
N LEU A 140 -1.50 0.93 -22.02
CA LEU A 140 -2.71 1.45 -22.64
C LEU A 140 -2.49 2.85 -23.26
N MET A 141 -1.70 3.71 -22.61
CA MET A 141 -1.30 5.01 -23.17
C MET A 141 -0.45 4.86 -24.43
N ASP A 142 0.55 3.97 -24.42
CA ASP A 142 1.42 3.74 -25.58
C ASP A 142 0.69 3.07 -26.76
N ARG A 143 -0.42 2.36 -26.47
CA ARG A 143 -1.33 1.84 -27.49
C ARG A 143 -2.29 2.91 -28.05
N GLY A 144 -2.40 4.05 -27.37
CA GLY A 144 -3.36 5.09 -27.70
C GLY A 144 -4.81 4.76 -27.33
N GLU A 145 -4.99 3.78 -26.43
CA GLU A 145 -6.32 3.37 -25.95
C GLU A 145 -6.87 4.31 -24.88
N ILE A 146 -5.98 4.97 -24.13
CA ILE A 146 -6.33 5.96 -23.11
C ILE A 146 -5.41 7.17 -23.18
N THR A 147 -5.94 8.33 -22.82
CA THR A 147 -5.21 9.59 -22.65
C THR A 147 -5.45 10.20 -21.28
N ARG A 148 -6.67 10.05 -20.73
CA ARG A 148 -7.10 10.64 -19.45
C ARG A 148 -7.14 9.59 -18.35
N VAL A 149 -6.26 9.74 -17.38
CA VAL A 149 -6.11 8.78 -16.27
C VAL A 149 -6.28 9.47 -14.93
N ALA A 150 -7.05 8.87 -14.04
CA ALA A 150 -7.10 9.25 -12.64
C ALA A 150 -6.60 8.12 -11.74
N VAL A 151 -5.75 8.45 -10.76
CA VAL A 151 -5.41 7.57 -9.66
C VAL A 151 -6.08 8.10 -8.39
N LEU A 152 -7.01 7.34 -7.84
CA LEU A 152 -7.65 7.63 -6.55
C LEU A 152 -6.89 6.90 -5.45
N CYS A 153 -6.36 7.62 -4.48
CA CYS A 153 -5.58 7.02 -3.40
C CYS A 153 -5.77 7.77 -2.07
N PRO A 154 -5.42 7.16 -0.93
CA PRO A 154 -5.34 7.87 0.34
C PRO A 154 -4.44 9.11 0.28
N PRO A 155 -4.71 10.16 1.08
CA PRO A 155 -3.99 11.44 1.00
C PRO A 155 -2.47 11.32 1.10
N HIS A 156 -1.97 10.43 1.95
CA HIS A 156 -0.54 10.22 2.18
C HIS A 156 0.20 9.49 1.05
N LEU A 157 -0.54 8.87 0.10
CA LEU A 157 0.04 8.21 -1.07
C LEU A 157 0.08 9.09 -2.31
N VAL A 158 -0.53 10.28 -2.28
CA VAL A 158 -0.67 11.14 -3.46
C VAL A 158 0.70 11.51 -4.06
N GLU A 159 1.60 12.04 -3.24
CA GLU A 159 2.93 12.45 -3.72
C GLU A 159 3.78 11.24 -4.17
N GLN A 160 3.67 10.11 -3.48
CA GLN A 160 4.34 8.88 -3.90
C GLN A 160 3.86 8.42 -5.28
N TRP A 161 2.55 8.44 -5.53
CA TRP A 161 2.00 8.08 -6.84
C TRP A 161 2.47 9.01 -7.95
N VAL A 162 2.48 10.33 -7.71
CA VAL A 162 3.01 11.31 -8.66
C VAL A 162 4.47 11.01 -8.99
N ASP A 163 5.30 10.81 -7.97
CA ASP A 163 6.73 10.50 -8.11
C ASP A 163 6.97 9.17 -8.85
N GLU A 164 6.23 8.13 -8.53
CA GLU A 164 6.39 6.82 -9.18
C GLU A 164 5.94 6.86 -10.63
N LEU A 165 4.83 7.53 -10.95
CA LEU A 165 4.37 7.70 -12.32
C LEU A 165 5.39 8.46 -13.18
N GLU A 166 5.96 9.54 -12.65
CA GLU A 166 6.95 10.33 -13.38
C GLU A 166 8.29 9.61 -13.51
N LYS A 167 8.88 9.17 -12.38
CA LYS A 167 10.25 8.61 -12.37
C LYS A 167 10.35 7.23 -13.01
N ARG A 168 9.31 6.40 -12.87
CA ARG A 168 9.36 5.00 -13.34
C ARG A 168 8.63 4.76 -14.66
N PHE A 169 7.56 5.50 -14.92
CA PHE A 169 6.71 5.29 -16.08
C PHE A 169 6.72 6.44 -17.07
N ASN A 170 7.46 7.51 -16.78
CA ASN A 170 7.52 8.70 -17.62
C ASN A 170 6.10 9.26 -17.92
N ILE A 171 5.25 9.26 -16.89
CA ILE A 171 3.89 9.80 -16.94
C ILE A 171 3.85 11.02 -16.02
N HIS A 172 3.71 12.20 -16.62
CA HIS A 172 3.55 13.42 -15.85
C HIS A 172 2.12 13.50 -15.30
N ALA A 173 2.00 13.51 -13.97
CA ALA A 173 0.73 13.59 -13.26
C ALA A 173 0.73 14.75 -12.25
N GLU A 174 -0.41 15.41 -12.08
CA GLU A 174 -0.59 16.48 -11.08
C GLU A 174 -1.39 15.97 -9.89
N ALA A 175 -0.99 16.39 -8.69
CA ALA A 175 -1.67 16.03 -7.44
C ALA A 175 -2.92 16.90 -7.23
N LEU A 176 -4.11 16.30 -7.18
CA LEU A 176 -5.37 16.98 -6.90
C LEU A 176 -5.82 16.68 -5.47
N THR A 177 -5.57 17.62 -4.59
CA THR A 177 -5.95 17.59 -3.18
C THR A 177 -6.71 18.88 -2.81
N ALA A 178 -7.27 18.94 -1.61
CA ALA A 178 -7.90 20.18 -1.13
C ALA A 178 -6.92 21.37 -1.14
N GLY A 179 -5.63 21.12 -0.86
CA GLY A 179 -4.60 22.15 -0.84
C GLY A 179 -4.11 22.59 -2.22
N THR A 180 -4.16 21.71 -3.23
CA THR A 180 -3.62 22.01 -4.58
C THR A 180 -4.69 22.43 -5.58
N ALA A 181 -5.97 22.10 -5.35
CA ALA A 181 -7.07 22.34 -6.28
C ALA A 181 -7.15 23.79 -6.78
N ALA A 182 -7.13 24.76 -5.87
CA ALA A 182 -7.20 26.19 -6.24
C ALA A 182 -5.98 26.67 -7.05
N ARG A 183 -4.81 26.04 -6.86
CA ARG A 183 -3.60 26.32 -7.66
C ARG A 183 -3.74 25.75 -9.06
N LEU A 184 -4.26 24.54 -9.16
CA LEU A 184 -4.46 23.86 -10.44
C LEU A 184 -5.52 24.57 -11.29
N ASP A 185 -6.64 24.96 -10.68
CA ASP A 185 -7.71 25.70 -11.38
C ASP A 185 -7.20 27.01 -11.99
N ARG A 186 -6.26 27.71 -11.33
CA ARG A 186 -5.64 28.94 -11.87
C ARG A 186 -4.75 28.69 -13.07
N LYS A 187 -4.23 27.47 -13.26
CA LYS A 187 -3.42 27.11 -14.44
C LYS A 187 -4.29 26.80 -15.66
N VAL A 188 -5.60 26.60 -15.49
CA VAL A 188 -6.49 26.21 -16.58
C VAL A 188 -6.85 27.44 -17.43
N PRO A 189 -6.52 27.44 -18.73
CA PRO A 189 -6.90 28.53 -19.64
C PRO A 189 -8.43 28.63 -19.78
N HIS A 190 -8.91 29.83 -20.08
CA HIS A 190 -10.35 30.06 -20.26
C HIS A 190 -10.93 29.15 -21.36
N GLY A 191 -12.02 28.46 -21.05
CA GLY A 191 -12.69 27.52 -21.97
C GLY A 191 -12.09 26.12 -22.04
N LYS A 192 -11.09 25.80 -21.20
CA LYS A 192 -10.54 24.43 -21.02
C LYS A 192 -10.91 23.87 -19.66
N THR A 193 -10.81 22.57 -19.52
CA THR A 193 -10.92 21.85 -18.26
C THR A 193 -9.53 21.48 -17.71
N LEU A 194 -9.44 21.10 -16.45
CA LEU A 194 -8.18 20.69 -15.83
C LEU A 194 -7.56 19.50 -16.58
N VAL A 195 -8.34 18.54 -17.03
CA VAL A 195 -7.86 17.36 -17.78
C VAL A 195 -7.38 17.67 -19.21
N ASP A 196 -7.76 18.82 -19.77
CA ASP A 196 -7.24 19.25 -21.06
C ASP A 196 -5.81 19.81 -20.93
N VAL A 197 -5.41 20.20 -19.72
CA VAL A 197 -4.06 20.71 -19.40
C VAL A 197 -3.21 19.63 -18.75
N SER A 198 -3.82 18.85 -17.86
CA SER A 198 -3.18 17.78 -17.09
C SER A 198 -4.03 16.51 -17.20
N PRO A 199 -3.83 15.69 -18.24
CA PRO A 199 -4.67 14.52 -18.51
C PRO A 199 -4.49 13.39 -17.48
N CYS A 200 -3.40 13.40 -16.71
CA CYS A 200 -3.15 12.45 -15.65
C CYS A 200 -3.22 13.14 -14.29
N LEU A 201 -4.13 12.71 -13.43
CA LEU A 201 -4.30 13.26 -12.08
C LEU A 201 -4.17 12.17 -11.03
N VAL A 202 -3.47 12.49 -9.95
CA VAL A 202 -3.51 11.71 -8.70
C VAL A 202 -4.40 12.44 -7.71
N VAL A 203 -5.52 11.83 -7.35
CA VAL A 203 -6.60 12.48 -6.62
C VAL A 203 -6.71 11.87 -5.22
N SER A 204 -6.68 12.71 -4.21
CA SER A 204 -6.90 12.27 -2.83
C SER A 204 -8.35 11.83 -2.62
N LEU A 205 -8.54 10.67 -1.96
CA LEU A 205 -9.86 10.21 -1.54
C LEU A 205 -10.57 11.20 -0.60
N ASP A 206 -9.81 12.02 0.13
CA ASP A 206 -10.38 13.07 0.98
C ASP A 206 -10.91 14.25 0.18
N TYR A 207 -10.31 14.55 -0.96
CA TYR A 207 -10.80 15.61 -1.85
C TYR A 207 -12.22 15.32 -2.35
N ILE A 208 -12.50 14.05 -2.67
CA ILE A 208 -13.81 13.63 -3.20
C ILE A 208 -14.88 13.37 -2.12
N LYS A 209 -14.60 13.60 -0.83
CA LYS A 209 -15.61 13.51 0.24
C LYS A 209 -16.74 14.52 0.04
N SER A 210 -16.46 15.73 -0.46
CA SER A 210 -17.47 16.74 -0.72
C SER A 210 -18.21 16.48 -2.04
N GLU A 211 -19.52 16.70 -2.05
CA GLU A 211 -20.40 16.50 -3.21
C GLU A 211 -19.95 17.33 -4.42
N ARG A 212 -19.63 18.60 -4.19
CA ARG A 212 -19.12 19.51 -5.22
C ARG A 212 -17.85 18.97 -5.91
N HIS A 213 -16.90 18.43 -5.15
CA HIS A 213 -15.66 17.91 -5.69
C HIS A 213 -15.88 16.58 -6.42
N ARG A 214 -16.83 15.75 -5.96
CA ARG A 214 -17.22 14.53 -6.67
C ARG A 214 -17.82 14.81 -8.03
N ASP A 215 -18.73 15.79 -8.12
CA ASP A 215 -19.36 16.15 -9.38
C ASP A 215 -18.34 16.77 -10.35
N TYR A 216 -17.43 17.59 -9.82
CA TYR A 216 -16.31 18.11 -10.60
C TYR A 216 -15.43 16.99 -11.12
N PHE A 217 -15.06 16.02 -10.29
CA PHE A 217 -14.28 14.84 -10.69
C PHE A 217 -15.02 14.03 -11.77
N LYS A 218 -16.30 13.76 -11.62
CA LYS A 218 -17.10 13.04 -12.64
C LYS A 218 -17.13 13.79 -13.98
N SER A 219 -17.18 15.12 -13.97
CA SER A 219 -17.21 15.94 -15.18
C SER A 219 -15.93 15.87 -16.02
N MET A 220 -14.81 15.48 -15.40
CA MET A 220 -13.51 15.34 -16.09
C MET A 220 -13.46 14.14 -17.04
N ASN A 221 -14.38 13.21 -16.95
CA ASN A 221 -14.56 12.06 -17.83
C ASN A 221 -13.26 11.28 -18.13
N PHE A 222 -12.65 10.72 -17.08
CA PHE A 222 -11.47 9.88 -17.22
C PHE A 222 -11.79 8.56 -17.94
N GLU A 223 -10.93 8.16 -18.85
CA GLU A 223 -11.02 6.91 -19.60
C GLU A 223 -10.56 5.73 -18.76
N MET A 224 -9.62 5.97 -17.84
CA MET A 224 -9.14 5.00 -16.87
C MET A 224 -9.13 5.56 -15.46
N VAL A 225 -9.61 4.76 -14.51
CA VAL A 225 -9.54 5.06 -13.08
C VAL A 225 -8.83 3.92 -12.36
N VAL A 226 -7.72 4.25 -11.70
CA VAL A 226 -7.00 3.36 -10.77
C VAL A 226 -7.42 3.73 -9.35
N VAL A 227 -7.79 2.75 -8.54
CA VAL A 227 -8.17 2.98 -7.14
C VAL A 227 -7.22 2.20 -6.25
N ASP A 228 -6.39 2.89 -5.52
CA ASP A 228 -5.50 2.28 -4.54
C ASP A 228 -6.16 2.18 -3.17
N GLU A 229 -5.79 1.14 -2.42
CA GLU A 229 -6.44 0.73 -1.17
C GLU A 229 -7.97 0.64 -1.31
N ALA A 230 -8.41 -0.01 -2.40
CA ALA A 230 -9.81 -0.06 -2.84
C ALA A 230 -10.77 -0.63 -1.78
N HIS A 231 -10.26 -1.45 -0.84
CA HIS A 231 -11.05 -1.97 0.28
C HIS A 231 -11.64 -0.86 1.16
N ALA A 232 -10.95 0.27 1.30
CA ALA A 232 -11.44 1.42 2.06
C ALA A 232 -12.65 2.13 1.42
N CYS A 233 -13.00 1.78 0.19
CA CYS A 233 -14.11 2.39 -0.55
C CYS A 233 -15.38 1.52 -0.59
N THR A 234 -15.41 0.34 0.02
CA THR A 234 -16.50 -0.65 -0.19
C THR A 234 -17.31 -0.98 1.06
N LYS A 235 -16.91 -0.51 2.22
CA LYS A 235 -17.67 -0.66 3.46
C LYS A 235 -18.87 0.29 3.48
N LEU A 236 -20.04 -0.25 3.81
CA LEU A 236 -21.30 0.51 3.86
C LEU A 236 -21.63 0.99 5.28
N SER A 237 -20.71 0.89 6.23
CA SER A 237 -20.95 1.16 7.64
C SER A 237 -20.90 2.63 8.05
N SER A 238 -20.40 3.51 7.19
CA SER A 238 -20.37 4.97 7.45
C SER A 238 -20.82 5.79 6.25
N GLY A 239 -21.32 6.99 6.51
CA GLY A 239 -21.77 7.92 5.48
C GLY A 239 -20.68 8.27 4.45
N ALA A 240 -19.45 8.52 4.91
CA ALA A 240 -18.32 8.88 4.04
C ALA A 240 -17.90 7.72 3.13
N THR A 241 -17.85 6.49 3.66
CA THR A 241 -17.52 5.29 2.89
C THR A 241 -18.61 4.95 1.87
N GLN A 242 -19.88 5.15 2.24
CA GLN A 242 -21.00 5.00 1.32
C GLN A 242 -20.88 5.95 0.13
N LEU A 243 -20.49 7.20 0.36
CA LEU A 243 -20.29 8.19 -0.70
C LEU A 243 -19.14 7.82 -1.64
N ARG A 244 -18.04 7.26 -1.12
CA ARG A 244 -16.93 6.75 -1.94
C ARG A 244 -17.39 5.57 -2.79
N PHE A 245 -18.12 4.61 -2.20
CA PHE A 245 -18.67 3.48 -2.94
C PHE A 245 -19.65 3.92 -4.03
N GLU A 246 -20.54 4.86 -3.76
CA GLU A 246 -21.48 5.42 -4.73
C GLU A 246 -20.76 6.11 -5.90
N LEU A 247 -19.68 6.85 -5.61
CA LEU A 247 -18.83 7.40 -6.66
C LEU A 247 -18.26 6.29 -7.55
N LEU A 248 -17.59 5.30 -6.96
CA LEU A 248 -17.00 4.20 -7.72
C LEU A 248 -18.06 3.42 -8.52
N ARG A 249 -19.24 3.20 -7.94
CA ARG A 249 -20.36 2.57 -8.63
C ARG A 249 -20.84 3.40 -9.83
N SER A 250 -20.90 4.72 -9.68
CA SER A 250 -21.28 5.63 -10.79
C SER A 250 -20.23 5.62 -11.91
N LEU A 251 -18.93 5.54 -11.57
CA LEU A 251 -17.84 5.43 -12.55
C LEU A 251 -17.84 4.06 -13.24
N ALA A 252 -18.07 2.99 -12.50
CA ALA A 252 -18.12 1.62 -13.01
C ALA A 252 -19.36 1.34 -13.88
N ALA A 253 -20.41 2.17 -13.79
CA ALA A 253 -21.60 2.09 -14.64
C ALA A 253 -21.28 2.35 -16.12
N ASP A 254 -20.27 3.16 -16.41
CA ASP A 254 -19.73 3.34 -17.75
C ASP A 254 -18.91 2.09 -18.14
N LYS A 255 -19.42 1.30 -19.07
CA LYS A 255 -18.84 0.01 -19.46
C LYS A 255 -17.56 0.16 -20.30
N ASP A 256 -17.35 1.31 -20.90
CA ASP A 256 -16.17 1.58 -21.74
C ASP A 256 -15.01 2.13 -20.90
N ARG A 257 -15.25 2.46 -19.61
CA ARG A 257 -14.23 2.95 -18.69
C ARG A 257 -13.39 1.82 -18.13
N HIS A 258 -12.07 1.96 -18.26
CA HIS A 258 -11.11 1.06 -17.62
C HIS A 258 -11.08 1.30 -16.09
N MET A 259 -11.17 0.24 -15.31
CA MET A 259 -11.17 0.29 -13.84
C MET A 259 -10.14 -0.68 -13.28
N LEU A 260 -9.16 -0.17 -12.55
CA LEU A 260 -8.14 -0.97 -11.90
C LEU A 260 -8.20 -0.75 -10.38
N PHE A 261 -8.45 -1.81 -9.64
CA PHE A 261 -8.50 -1.77 -8.19
C PHE A 261 -7.26 -2.44 -7.60
N LEU A 262 -6.62 -1.79 -6.65
CA LEU A 262 -5.44 -2.27 -5.94
C LEU A 262 -5.78 -2.40 -4.46
N THR A 263 -5.41 -3.50 -3.85
CA THR A 263 -5.50 -3.68 -2.40
C THR A 263 -4.59 -4.81 -1.94
N ALA A 264 -4.03 -4.73 -0.76
CA ALA A 264 -3.36 -5.87 -0.13
C ALA A 264 -4.36 -6.74 0.65
N THR A 265 -5.55 -6.22 0.93
CA THR A 265 -6.54 -6.79 1.84
C THR A 265 -7.93 -6.85 1.20
N PRO A 266 -8.12 -7.69 0.16
CA PRO A 266 -9.39 -7.76 -0.56
C PRO A 266 -10.56 -8.19 0.33
N HIS A 267 -10.26 -9.01 1.36
CA HIS A 267 -11.20 -9.48 2.37
C HIS A 267 -10.80 -8.88 3.72
N SER A 268 -11.34 -7.76 4.09
CA SER A 268 -11.15 -7.18 5.44
C SER A 268 -11.95 -7.91 6.52
N GLY A 269 -12.47 -9.10 6.23
CA GLY A 269 -13.37 -9.88 7.07
C GLY A 269 -14.83 -9.49 6.96
N ASP A 270 -15.14 -8.54 6.10
CA ASP A 270 -16.47 -8.23 5.64
C ASP A 270 -16.67 -8.84 4.24
N GLU A 271 -17.36 -9.97 4.18
CA GLU A 271 -17.67 -10.62 2.90
C GLU A 271 -18.50 -9.68 2.01
N THR A 272 -19.37 -8.88 2.59
CA THR A 272 -20.21 -7.93 1.87
C THR A 272 -19.37 -6.87 1.17
N GLY A 273 -18.39 -6.29 1.88
CA GLY A 273 -17.47 -5.31 1.31
C GLY A 273 -16.67 -5.89 0.13
N PHE A 274 -16.21 -7.13 0.24
CA PHE A 274 -15.51 -7.79 -0.85
C PHE A 274 -16.39 -8.02 -2.09
N TYR A 275 -17.61 -8.53 -1.90
CA TYR A 275 -18.53 -8.71 -3.03
C TYR A 275 -18.99 -7.38 -3.63
N ASN A 276 -19.12 -6.33 -2.81
CA ASN A 276 -19.33 -4.97 -3.31
C ASN A 276 -18.19 -4.53 -4.23
N LEU A 277 -16.93 -4.76 -3.82
CA LEU A 277 -15.77 -4.45 -4.66
C LEU A 277 -15.78 -5.25 -5.96
N LEU A 278 -16.09 -6.53 -5.91
CA LEU A 278 -16.20 -7.37 -7.12
C LEU A 278 -17.34 -6.91 -8.03
N SER A 279 -18.46 -6.44 -7.49
CA SER A 279 -19.59 -5.94 -8.28
C SER A 279 -19.26 -4.69 -9.10
N LEU A 280 -18.21 -3.94 -8.70
CA LEU A 280 -17.69 -2.81 -9.48
C LEU A 280 -16.92 -3.27 -10.73
N LEU A 281 -16.37 -4.49 -10.73
CA LEU A 281 -15.72 -5.08 -11.90
C LEU A 281 -16.74 -5.61 -12.89
N ASP A 282 -17.71 -6.37 -12.39
CA ASP A 282 -18.83 -6.90 -13.17
C ASP A 282 -20.04 -7.12 -12.24
N ALA A 283 -21.20 -6.60 -12.63
CA ALA A 283 -22.42 -6.63 -11.82
C ALA A 283 -22.87 -8.07 -11.45
N GLU A 284 -22.54 -9.08 -12.26
CA GLU A 284 -22.86 -10.47 -11.95
C GLU A 284 -22.21 -10.96 -10.66
N PHE A 285 -21.06 -10.40 -10.28
CA PHE A 285 -20.37 -10.81 -9.05
C PHE A 285 -21.11 -10.40 -7.78
N GLY A 286 -22.01 -9.41 -7.83
CA GLY A 286 -22.91 -9.10 -6.74
C GLY A 286 -23.84 -10.25 -6.35
N ASN A 287 -24.07 -11.20 -7.27
CA ASN A 287 -24.96 -12.35 -7.02
C ASN A 287 -24.29 -13.47 -6.19
N PHE A 288 -22.98 -13.41 -5.91
CA PHE A 288 -22.30 -14.44 -5.11
C PHE A 288 -22.94 -14.68 -3.75
N LEU A 289 -23.46 -13.63 -3.10
CA LEU A 289 -24.09 -13.71 -1.77
C LEU A 289 -25.47 -14.40 -1.82
N SER A 290 -26.23 -14.18 -2.88
CA SER A 290 -27.61 -14.70 -3.02
C SER A 290 -27.67 -16.08 -3.69
N GLU A 291 -26.59 -16.48 -4.38
CA GLU A 291 -26.59 -17.70 -5.17
C GLU A 291 -26.31 -18.95 -4.32
N SER A 292 -27.26 -19.89 -4.30
CA SER A 292 -27.17 -21.16 -3.60
C SER A 292 -26.71 -22.34 -4.47
N SER A 293 -26.78 -22.20 -5.80
CA SER A 293 -26.44 -23.26 -6.75
C SER A 293 -24.91 -23.43 -6.87
N THR A 294 -24.43 -24.64 -6.63
CA THR A 294 -22.99 -24.99 -6.74
C THR A 294 -22.46 -24.80 -8.17
N ASN A 295 -23.29 -25.07 -9.18
CA ASN A 295 -22.90 -24.93 -10.58
C ASN A 295 -22.71 -23.46 -10.95
N GLU A 296 -23.61 -22.58 -10.53
CA GLU A 296 -23.55 -21.17 -10.82
C GLU A 296 -22.40 -20.49 -10.08
N ARG A 297 -22.18 -20.85 -8.81
CA ARG A 297 -20.98 -20.41 -8.08
C ARG A 297 -19.68 -20.83 -8.78
N SER A 298 -19.63 -22.03 -9.34
CA SER A 298 -18.45 -22.51 -10.10
C SER A 298 -18.26 -21.76 -11.41
N ARG A 299 -19.35 -21.34 -12.07
CA ARG A 299 -19.32 -20.46 -13.26
C ARG A 299 -18.77 -19.08 -12.90
N LEU A 300 -19.30 -18.46 -11.83
CA LEU A 300 -18.86 -17.16 -11.37
C LEU A 300 -17.39 -17.16 -10.94
N ARG A 301 -16.91 -18.21 -10.26
CA ARG A 301 -15.49 -18.36 -9.91
C ARG A 301 -14.58 -18.45 -11.14
N ARG A 302 -15.00 -19.18 -12.17
CA ARG A 302 -14.24 -19.22 -13.44
C ARG A 302 -14.22 -17.86 -14.14
N LYS A 303 -15.35 -17.14 -14.14
CA LYS A 303 -15.40 -15.77 -14.68
C LYS A 303 -14.49 -14.85 -13.88
N LEU A 304 -14.52 -14.92 -12.54
CA LEU A 304 -13.72 -14.11 -11.65
C LEU A 304 -12.22 -14.25 -11.89
N SER A 305 -11.73 -15.42 -12.27
CA SER A 305 -10.29 -15.64 -12.55
C SER A 305 -9.72 -14.76 -13.66
N SER A 306 -10.56 -14.13 -14.49
CA SER A 306 -10.14 -13.15 -15.51
C SER A 306 -10.15 -11.72 -15.01
N TYR A 307 -10.71 -11.45 -13.82
CA TYR A 307 -10.88 -10.11 -13.24
C TYR A 307 -10.13 -9.94 -11.92
N PHE A 308 -9.61 -11.00 -11.35
CA PHE A 308 -9.03 -11.01 -10.02
C PHE A 308 -7.73 -11.77 -10.00
N ILE A 309 -6.71 -11.16 -9.44
CA ILE A 309 -5.42 -11.78 -9.16
C ILE A 309 -5.01 -11.52 -7.72
N GLN A 310 -4.60 -12.58 -7.04
CA GLN A 310 -4.04 -12.51 -5.70
C GLN A 310 -2.85 -13.45 -5.61
N ARG A 311 -1.69 -12.92 -5.23
CA ARG A 311 -0.46 -13.69 -5.05
C ARG A 311 0.16 -13.33 -3.71
N ARG A 312 0.73 -14.36 -3.10
CA ARG A 312 1.51 -14.22 -1.87
C ARG A 312 2.98 -14.25 -2.20
N ARG A 313 3.79 -13.72 -1.31
CA ARG A 313 5.24 -13.79 -1.43
C ARG A 313 5.73 -15.22 -1.63
N LYS A 314 5.15 -16.19 -0.90
CA LYS A 314 5.48 -17.60 -1.03
C LYS A 314 5.25 -18.13 -2.44
N ASP A 315 4.13 -17.78 -3.04
CA ASP A 315 3.78 -18.21 -4.40
C ASP A 315 4.78 -17.66 -5.42
N ILE A 316 5.20 -16.40 -5.25
CA ILE A 316 6.21 -15.77 -6.11
C ILE A 316 7.58 -16.40 -5.92
N GLU A 317 7.98 -16.73 -4.69
CA GLU A 317 9.26 -17.36 -4.42
C GLU A 317 9.32 -18.77 -4.99
N GLU A 318 8.26 -19.57 -4.84
CA GLU A 318 8.14 -20.90 -5.47
C GLU A 318 8.21 -20.81 -7.00
N TRP A 319 7.52 -19.82 -7.58
CA TRP A 319 7.58 -19.58 -9.02
C TRP A 319 8.98 -19.14 -9.48
N ARG A 320 9.65 -18.24 -8.76
CA ARG A 320 11.01 -17.78 -9.05
C ARG A 320 12.01 -18.94 -9.09
N VAL A 321 11.92 -19.84 -8.11
CA VAL A 321 12.78 -21.03 -8.05
C VAL A 321 12.51 -21.93 -9.24
N SER A 322 11.25 -22.15 -9.62
CA SER A 322 10.88 -22.99 -10.76
C SER A 322 11.29 -22.39 -12.10
N ALA A 323 11.24 -21.06 -12.23
CA ALA A 323 11.61 -20.35 -13.46
C ALA A 323 13.14 -20.13 -13.62
N ALA A 324 13.97 -20.60 -12.66
CA ALA A 324 15.41 -20.35 -12.61
C ALA A 324 15.78 -18.85 -12.70
N ASP A 325 14.91 -17.97 -12.20
CA ASP A 325 15.14 -16.53 -12.16
C ASP A 325 16.29 -16.24 -11.18
N ARG A 326 17.39 -15.68 -11.69
CA ARG A 326 18.59 -15.33 -10.92
C ARG A 326 18.49 -13.96 -10.23
N ALA A 327 17.39 -13.26 -10.39
CA ALA A 327 17.20 -11.97 -9.74
C ALA A 327 17.23 -12.09 -8.20
N VAL A 328 17.67 -11.04 -7.53
CA VAL A 328 17.66 -10.96 -6.07
C VAL A 328 16.21 -11.15 -5.60
N GLY A 329 15.96 -12.19 -4.80
CA GLY A 329 14.63 -12.46 -4.23
C GLY A 329 14.26 -11.50 -3.10
N PHE A 330 13.12 -11.76 -2.48
CA PHE A 330 12.79 -11.11 -1.21
C PHE A 330 13.82 -11.50 -0.13
N PRO A 331 14.12 -10.61 0.82
CA PRO A 331 14.94 -10.98 1.95
C PRO A 331 14.26 -12.08 2.77
N ARG A 332 15.03 -12.89 3.46
CA ARG A 332 14.48 -13.84 4.42
C ARG A 332 13.96 -13.09 5.64
N ARG A 333 12.65 -13.13 5.88
CA ARG A 333 12.05 -12.53 7.06
C ARG A 333 12.15 -13.47 8.26
N LEU A 334 12.76 -13.00 9.33
CA LEU A 334 12.80 -13.68 10.63
C LEU A 334 11.93 -12.90 11.63
N THR A 335 10.80 -13.47 11.97
CA THR A 335 9.90 -12.92 12.98
C THR A 335 10.23 -13.53 14.33
N SER A 336 10.30 -12.69 15.34
CA SER A 336 10.51 -13.08 16.73
C SER A 336 9.58 -12.29 17.65
N GLU A 337 9.32 -12.85 18.80
CA GLU A 337 8.51 -12.23 19.85
C GLU A 337 9.37 -12.07 21.10
N ASP A 338 9.16 -10.96 21.80
CA ASP A 338 9.78 -10.72 23.10
C ASP A 338 8.77 -10.11 24.05
N ASN A 339 8.88 -10.43 25.33
CA ASN A 339 7.92 -10.01 26.33
C ASN A 339 8.58 -9.22 27.46
N TYR A 340 7.77 -8.43 28.13
CA TYR A 340 8.12 -7.72 29.35
C TYR A 340 7.00 -7.93 30.39
N GLU A 341 7.33 -7.70 31.65
CA GLU A 341 6.35 -7.63 32.74
C GLU A 341 6.28 -6.19 33.23
N LEU A 342 5.08 -5.65 33.41
CA LEU A 342 4.89 -4.32 33.97
C LEU A 342 5.50 -4.25 35.37
N SER A 343 6.21 -3.19 35.69
CA SER A 343 6.64 -2.90 37.05
C SER A 343 5.42 -2.74 37.98
N GLN A 344 5.59 -2.98 39.27
CA GLN A 344 4.47 -2.87 40.23
C GLN A 344 3.82 -1.48 40.19
N ASP A 345 4.61 -0.42 40.04
CA ASP A 345 4.09 0.94 39.97
C ASP A 345 3.25 1.15 38.69
N TYR A 346 3.70 0.56 37.58
CA TYR A 346 2.97 0.67 36.32
C TYR A 346 1.69 -0.18 36.33
N ALA A 347 1.75 -1.37 36.92
CA ALA A 347 0.59 -2.24 37.06
C ALA A 347 -0.49 -1.57 37.96
N ASN A 348 -0.09 -0.98 39.09
CA ASN A 348 -1.00 -0.21 39.93
C ASN A 348 -1.65 0.96 39.20
N PHE A 349 -0.86 1.71 38.41
CA PHE A 349 -1.39 2.80 37.56
C PHE A 349 -2.41 2.30 36.54
N LEU A 350 -2.15 1.17 35.89
CA LEU A 350 -3.07 0.55 34.93
C LEU A 350 -4.37 0.11 35.63
N ASP A 351 -4.27 -0.49 36.82
CA ASP A 351 -5.44 -0.91 37.63
C ASP A 351 -6.30 0.29 38.03
N ASP A 352 -5.66 1.41 38.44
CA ASP A 352 -6.37 2.64 38.80
C ASP A 352 -7.08 3.26 37.57
N VAL A 353 -6.45 3.24 36.39
CA VAL A 353 -7.10 3.68 35.15
C VAL A 353 -8.27 2.77 34.79
N GLN A 354 -8.14 1.45 34.95
CA GLN A 354 -9.24 0.52 34.69
C GLN A 354 -10.42 0.79 35.65
N ALA A 355 -10.12 1.01 36.96
CA ALA A 355 -11.15 1.36 37.93
C ALA A 355 -11.88 2.66 37.55
N TYR A 356 -11.12 3.67 37.14
CA TYR A 356 -11.67 4.93 36.64
C TYR A 356 -12.58 4.73 35.41
N CYS A 357 -12.15 3.91 34.45
CA CYS A 357 -12.96 3.61 33.26
C CYS A 357 -14.24 2.87 33.61
N ARG A 358 -14.20 1.92 34.58
CA ARG A 358 -15.40 1.23 35.09
C ARG A 358 -16.40 2.21 35.71
N GLU A 359 -15.93 3.15 36.53
CA GLU A 359 -16.78 4.16 37.13
C GLU A 359 -17.40 5.11 36.11
N MET A 360 -16.62 5.54 35.11
CA MET A 360 -17.09 6.40 34.01
C MET A 360 -18.22 5.75 33.22
N LEU A 361 -18.18 4.45 33.00
CA LEU A 361 -19.16 3.69 32.23
C LEU A 361 -20.36 3.23 33.06
N ARG A 362 -20.28 3.28 34.38
CA ARG A 362 -21.33 2.76 35.28
C ARG A 362 -22.66 3.49 35.07
N GLY A 363 -23.70 2.74 34.70
CA GLY A 363 -25.04 3.28 34.41
C GLY A 363 -25.17 4.11 33.13
N LYS A 364 -24.18 4.07 32.28
CA LYS A 364 -24.14 4.76 30.98
C LYS A 364 -23.68 3.81 29.86
N GLU A 365 -24.07 2.55 29.96
CA GLU A 365 -23.63 1.46 29.08
C GLU A 365 -24.01 1.68 27.61
N ASP A 366 -25.06 2.46 27.33
CA ASP A 366 -25.48 2.80 25.97
C ASP A 366 -24.76 4.02 25.38
N ASN A 367 -23.91 4.72 26.16
CA ASN A 367 -23.20 5.89 25.68
C ASN A 367 -21.89 5.51 24.95
N GLN A 368 -21.96 5.45 23.65
CA GLN A 368 -20.83 5.06 22.77
C GLN A 368 -19.61 5.97 22.96
N ILE A 369 -19.80 7.28 23.15
CA ILE A 369 -18.69 8.24 23.31
C ILE A 369 -17.84 7.92 24.54
N LEU A 370 -18.49 7.59 25.66
CA LEU A 370 -17.77 7.21 26.89
C LEU A 370 -17.03 5.88 26.74
N TRP A 371 -17.61 4.96 25.99
CA TRP A 371 -16.97 3.69 25.65
C TRP A 371 -15.68 3.92 24.87
N TYR A 372 -15.73 4.72 23.84
CA TYR A 372 -14.55 5.06 23.04
C TYR A 372 -13.50 5.81 23.85
N ALA A 373 -13.93 6.72 24.70
CA ALA A 373 -13.04 7.44 25.60
C ALA A 373 -12.26 6.51 26.54
N ALA A 374 -12.94 5.48 27.09
CA ALA A 374 -12.30 4.48 27.95
C ALA A 374 -11.27 3.63 27.19
N ILE A 375 -11.63 3.17 25.99
CA ILE A 375 -10.71 2.39 25.14
C ILE A 375 -9.49 3.21 24.77
N ALA A 376 -9.69 4.44 24.33
CA ALA A 376 -8.62 5.35 23.93
C ALA A 376 -7.64 5.61 25.11
N LEU A 377 -8.15 5.81 26.31
CA LEU A 377 -7.33 5.99 27.50
C LEU A 377 -6.52 4.73 27.83
N LEU A 378 -7.14 3.54 27.81
CA LEU A 378 -6.45 2.27 28.03
C LEU A 378 -5.36 2.00 27.00
N ARG A 379 -5.59 2.37 25.75
CA ARG A 379 -4.59 2.26 24.67
C ARG A 379 -3.39 3.18 24.92
N CYS A 380 -3.63 4.45 25.31
CA CYS A 380 -2.56 5.39 25.63
C CYS A 380 -1.72 4.91 26.82
N VAL A 381 -2.37 4.38 27.87
CA VAL A 381 -1.69 3.83 29.04
C VAL A 381 -0.87 2.57 28.68
N SER A 382 -1.38 1.70 27.83
CA SER A 382 -0.63 0.52 27.36
C SER A 382 0.53 0.87 26.42
N SER A 383 0.45 2.01 25.74
CA SER A 383 1.52 2.47 24.85
C SER A 383 2.71 3.02 25.62
N SER A 384 2.52 4.09 26.39
CA SER A 384 3.59 4.69 27.21
C SER A 384 3.05 5.63 28.28
N PRO A 385 3.85 5.89 29.35
CA PRO A 385 3.51 6.89 30.35
C PRO A 385 3.40 8.31 29.75
N ALA A 386 4.11 8.58 28.66
CA ALA A 386 4.08 9.87 27.98
C ALA A 386 2.75 10.11 27.26
N ALA A 387 2.25 9.13 26.52
CA ALA A 387 0.94 9.21 25.86
C ALA A 387 -0.19 9.30 26.90
N ALA A 388 -0.13 8.47 27.95
CA ALA A 388 -1.08 8.53 29.06
C ALA A 388 -1.13 9.94 29.72
N ALA A 389 0.03 10.51 30.03
CA ALA A 389 0.13 11.84 30.64
C ALA A 389 -0.44 12.92 29.72
N ARG A 390 -0.20 12.85 28.41
CA ARG A 390 -0.72 13.82 27.43
C ARG A 390 -2.25 13.77 27.34
N THR A 391 -2.81 12.57 27.23
CA THR A 391 -4.26 12.36 27.16
C THR A 391 -4.96 12.85 28.43
N LEU A 392 -4.44 12.48 29.61
CA LEU A 392 -5.00 12.91 30.89
C LEU A 392 -4.84 14.43 31.12
N TYR A 393 -3.75 15.04 30.66
CA TYR A 393 -3.56 16.48 30.69
C TYR A 393 -4.60 17.24 29.87
N ASN A 394 -4.85 16.78 28.64
CA ASN A 394 -5.85 17.40 27.78
C ASN A 394 -7.26 17.34 28.40
N ARG A 395 -7.61 16.24 29.05
CA ARG A 395 -8.87 16.11 29.80
C ARG A 395 -8.96 17.03 31.01
N ALA A 396 -7.90 17.03 31.84
CA ALA A 396 -7.87 17.80 33.09
C ALA A 396 -7.97 19.31 32.88
N LEU A 397 -7.48 19.82 31.75
CA LEU A 397 -7.50 21.25 31.42
C LEU A 397 -8.75 21.69 30.63
N GLY A 398 -9.64 20.77 30.25
CA GLY A 398 -10.87 21.11 29.53
C GLY A 398 -10.61 21.77 28.16
N ARG A 399 -9.46 21.54 27.54
CA ARG A 399 -9.18 22.06 26.19
C ARG A 399 -9.82 21.14 25.14
N SER A 400 -11.11 21.33 24.93
CA SER A 400 -11.73 21.01 23.64
C SER A 400 -11.18 22.04 22.62
N GLN A 401 -10.53 21.61 21.56
CA GLN A 401 -10.11 22.51 20.48
C GLN A 401 -11.28 22.90 19.55
N ASN A 402 -12.52 22.55 19.87
CA ASN A 402 -13.69 22.94 19.10
C ASN A 402 -14.71 23.65 19.99
N ASP A 403 -14.89 24.94 19.74
CA ASP A 403 -16.06 25.74 20.12
C ASP A 403 -17.32 25.33 19.28
N GLY A 404 -17.48 24.04 18.97
CA GLY A 404 -18.67 23.46 18.34
C GLY A 404 -19.63 22.91 19.40
N SER A 405 -20.94 22.94 19.10
CA SER A 405 -21.97 22.37 19.96
C SER A 405 -21.71 20.87 20.20
N ASP A 406 -22.13 20.33 21.36
CA ASP A 406 -21.96 18.90 21.71
C ASP A 406 -22.56 17.94 20.65
N GLU A 407 -23.51 18.40 19.83
CA GLU A 407 -24.10 17.64 18.72
C GLU A 407 -23.14 17.56 17.51
N ASP A 408 -22.43 18.65 17.17
CA ASP A 408 -21.42 18.65 16.10
C ASP A 408 -20.17 17.83 16.49
N ALA A 409 -19.85 17.75 17.79
CA ALA A 409 -18.79 16.91 18.31
C ALA A 409 -19.17 15.41 18.27
N ALA A 410 -20.43 15.07 18.48
CA ALA A 410 -20.91 13.70 18.38
C ALA A 410 -20.93 13.20 16.93
N ASP A 411 -21.37 14.03 15.98
CA ASP A 411 -21.37 13.71 14.55
C ASP A 411 -19.94 13.63 13.98
N SER A 412 -19.02 14.49 14.42
CA SER A 412 -17.61 14.42 14.02
C SER A 412 -16.90 13.20 14.61
N LEU A 413 -17.26 12.79 15.83
CA LEU A 413 -16.75 11.56 16.45
C LEU A 413 -17.35 10.31 15.78
N ASP A 414 -18.61 10.33 15.38
CA ASP A 414 -19.25 9.21 14.66
C ASP A 414 -18.64 9.04 13.25
N ASP A 415 -18.28 10.12 12.57
CA ASP A 415 -17.54 10.10 11.31
C ASP A 415 -16.06 9.65 11.51
N GLU A 416 -15.40 10.10 12.59
CA GLU A 416 -14.05 9.68 12.95
C GLU A 416 -13.98 8.21 13.38
N PHE A 417 -15.05 7.70 14.05
CA PHE A 417 -15.13 6.33 14.55
C PHE A 417 -15.80 5.33 13.59
N SER A 418 -16.59 5.80 12.64
CA SER A 418 -17.12 4.95 11.57
C SER A 418 -16.05 4.60 10.53
N ASP A 419 -15.06 5.45 10.36
CA ASP A 419 -13.79 5.17 9.68
C ASP A 419 -12.81 4.47 10.65
N ALA A 420 -13.21 3.39 11.32
CA ALA A 420 -12.32 2.62 12.20
C ALA A 420 -11.05 2.08 11.49
N GLU A 421 -10.97 2.24 10.17
CA GLU A 421 -9.77 2.06 9.35
C GLU A 421 -8.88 3.31 9.34
N LEU A 422 -9.45 4.51 9.47
CA LEU A 422 -8.72 5.76 9.59
C LEU A 422 -8.22 6.03 11.02
N GLU A 423 -8.83 5.44 12.05
CA GLU A 423 -8.30 5.50 13.42
C GLU A 423 -6.87 4.95 13.55
N ASP A 424 -6.52 4.00 12.70
CA ASP A 424 -5.14 3.53 12.64
C ASP A 424 -4.20 4.53 11.92
N VAL A 425 -4.70 5.57 11.28
CA VAL A 425 -3.89 6.58 10.59
C VAL A 425 -3.55 7.76 11.51
N SER A 426 -4.42 8.12 12.47
CA SER A 426 -4.11 9.18 13.41
C SER A 426 -3.11 8.72 14.47
N ASP A 427 -1.96 9.34 14.51
CA ASP A 427 -0.91 9.15 15.51
C ASP A 427 -0.99 10.16 16.66
N LEU A 428 -2.02 11.03 16.63
CA LEU A 428 -2.33 11.95 17.71
C LEU A 428 -2.99 11.22 18.89
N GLU A 429 -2.72 11.68 20.09
CA GLU A 429 -3.43 11.24 21.27
C GLU A 429 -4.88 11.74 21.22
N PRO A 430 -5.86 10.86 21.50
CA PRO A 430 -7.27 11.20 21.41
C PRO A 430 -7.66 12.35 22.35
N VAL A 431 -8.41 13.31 21.81
CA VAL A 431 -9.03 14.37 22.60
C VAL A 431 -10.32 13.81 23.16
N LEU A 432 -10.34 13.57 24.47
CA LEU A 432 -11.49 13.00 25.15
C LEU A 432 -12.38 14.13 25.73
N PRO A 433 -13.72 13.93 25.90
CA PRO A 433 -14.59 14.92 26.49
C PRO A 433 -14.07 15.41 27.85
N ALA A 434 -14.17 16.70 28.09
CA ALA A 434 -13.63 17.32 29.30
C ALA A 434 -14.34 16.81 30.57
N GLY A 435 -13.54 16.47 31.58
CA GLY A 435 -14.03 16.06 32.88
C GLY A 435 -12.94 16.30 33.92
N ALA A 436 -12.86 17.47 34.48
CA ALA A 436 -11.82 17.83 35.46
C ALA A 436 -12.12 17.23 36.84
N SER A 437 -12.23 15.90 36.94
CA SER A 437 -12.39 15.23 38.24
C SER A 437 -11.07 15.15 38.98
N ASP A 438 -11.13 15.11 40.33
CA ASP A 438 -9.93 14.93 41.16
C ASP A 438 -9.23 13.58 40.89
N ALA A 439 -10.02 12.56 40.47
CA ALA A 439 -9.49 11.28 40.02
C ALA A 439 -8.59 11.42 38.79
N GLU A 440 -9.00 12.18 37.77
CA GLU A 440 -8.19 12.42 36.56
C GLU A 440 -6.89 13.18 36.86
N LYS A 441 -6.94 14.14 37.79
CA LYS A 441 -5.73 14.84 38.25
C LYS A 441 -4.77 13.89 38.96
N ALA A 442 -5.28 12.97 39.77
CA ALA A 442 -4.47 11.97 40.44
C ALA A 442 -3.82 11.01 39.42
N LEU A 443 -4.57 10.51 38.46
CA LEU A 443 -4.06 9.66 37.38
C LEU A 443 -3.01 10.38 36.53
N TYR A 444 -3.22 11.67 36.23
CA TYR A 444 -2.24 12.48 35.52
C TYR A 444 -0.92 12.59 36.30
N GLN A 445 -0.96 12.78 37.60
CA GLN A 445 0.26 12.85 38.43
C GLN A 445 1.00 11.50 38.46
N GLN A 446 0.28 10.39 38.50
CA GLN A 446 0.88 9.06 38.42
C GLN A 446 1.55 8.84 37.06
N ALA A 447 0.87 9.17 35.96
CA ALA A 447 1.43 9.07 34.60
C ALA A 447 2.71 9.93 34.46
N LEU A 448 2.69 11.15 35.01
CA LEU A 448 3.83 12.07 34.98
C LEU A 448 5.01 11.54 35.80
N ALA A 449 4.74 10.93 36.96
CA ALA A 449 5.77 10.31 37.80
C ALA A 449 6.46 9.12 37.08
N LEU A 450 5.70 8.30 36.36
CA LEU A 450 6.24 7.23 35.54
C LEU A 450 7.02 7.78 34.33
N LYS A 451 6.49 8.78 33.60
CA LYS A 451 7.18 9.45 32.48
C LYS A 451 8.54 10.00 32.91
N ASN A 452 8.62 10.61 34.08
CA ASN A 452 9.85 11.20 34.60
C ASN A 452 10.85 10.18 35.16
N ASN A 453 10.44 8.92 35.27
CA ASN A 453 11.29 7.82 35.74
C ASN A 453 11.30 6.64 34.75
N PRO A 454 12.02 6.75 33.61
CA PRO A 454 12.07 5.72 32.58
C PRO A 454 12.57 4.35 33.08
N GLU A 455 13.26 4.32 34.23
CA GLU A 455 13.72 3.07 34.84
C GLU A 455 12.59 2.24 35.49
N LYS A 456 11.38 2.78 35.60
CA LYS A 456 10.18 2.04 36.00
C LYS A 456 9.37 1.54 34.81
N ASP A 457 9.76 1.90 33.58
CA ASP A 457 9.12 1.44 32.35
C ASP A 457 9.87 0.21 31.79
N GLU A 458 9.38 -0.97 32.14
CA GLU A 458 9.98 -2.24 31.72
C GLU A 458 9.87 -2.46 30.20
N LYS A 459 8.82 -1.93 29.56
CA LYS A 459 8.65 -1.97 28.11
C LYS A 459 9.79 -1.22 27.42
N LEU A 460 10.09 -0.02 27.90
CA LEU A 460 11.18 0.80 27.39
C LEU A 460 12.56 0.15 27.64
N LYS A 461 12.78 -0.42 28.84
CA LYS A 461 14.02 -1.16 29.12
C LYS A 461 14.20 -2.34 28.18
N ARG A 462 13.14 -3.10 27.95
CA ARG A 462 13.19 -4.25 27.03
C ARG A 462 13.50 -3.81 25.60
N LEU A 463 12.92 -2.69 25.16
CA LEU A 463 13.25 -2.09 23.88
C LEU A 463 14.75 -1.74 23.78
N ARG A 464 15.34 -1.10 24.80
CA ARG A 464 16.79 -0.76 24.84
C ARG A 464 17.65 -1.99 24.55
N VAL A 465 17.39 -3.09 25.28
CA VAL A 465 18.12 -4.36 25.11
C VAL A 465 18.01 -4.88 23.69
N ASN A 466 16.81 -4.85 23.11
CA ASN A 466 16.57 -5.33 21.75
C ASN A 466 17.25 -4.46 20.68
N VAL A 467 17.20 -3.14 20.84
CA VAL A 467 17.88 -2.20 19.94
C VAL A 467 19.40 -2.41 19.97
N GLU A 468 20.00 -2.48 21.17
CA GLU A 468 21.44 -2.75 21.29
C GLU A 468 21.85 -4.09 20.67
N LYS A 469 21.03 -5.13 20.87
CA LYS A 469 21.27 -6.44 20.26
C LYS A 469 21.21 -6.38 18.73
N LEU A 470 20.18 -5.75 18.17
CA LEU A 470 20.04 -5.60 16.71
C LEU A 470 21.21 -4.80 16.11
N LEU A 471 21.59 -3.69 16.71
CA LEU A 471 22.73 -2.87 16.25
C LEU A 471 24.05 -3.63 16.33
N ARG A 472 24.25 -4.45 17.36
CA ARG A 472 25.42 -5.33 17.50
C ARG A 472 25.46 -6.42 16.42
N ASP A 473 24.31 -6.97 16.09
CA ASP A 473 24.14 -7.98 15.05
C ASP A 473 24.22 -7.38 13.62
N GLY A 474 24.39 -6.06 13.48
CA GLY A 474 24.51 -5.35 12.20
C GLY A 474 23.16 -5.00 11.55
N PHE A 475 22.07 -5.04 12.32
CA PHE A 475 20.75 -4.64 11.84
C PHE A 475 20.43 -3.19 12.24
N HIS A 476 19.68 -2.51 11.40
CA HIS A 476 19.25 -1.13 11.57
C HIS A 476 17.72 -1.08 11.77
N PRO A 477 17.24 -0.91 13.01
CA PRO A 477 15.81 -1.02 13.30
C PRO A 477 15.02 0.27 13.02
N VAL A 478 13.79 0.10 12.51
CA VAL A 478 12.68 1.04 12.70
C VAL A 478 11.79 0.57 13.84
N ILE A 479 11.45 1.49 14.74
CA ILE A 479 10.61 1.25 15.91
C ILE A 479 9.27 1.93 15.64
N PHE A 480 8.21 1.14 15.47
CA PHE A 480 6.87 1.66 15.26
C PHE A 480 6.14 1.85 16.57
N CYS A 481 5.78 3.10 16.85
CA CYS A 481 4.95 3.55 17.96
C CYS A 481 3.57 3.97 17.46
N ARG A 482 2.55 3.83 18.30
CA ARG A 482 1.19 4.27 17.95
C ARG A 482 1.04 5.78 18.03
N TYR A 483 1.54 6.41 19.07
CA TYR A 483 1.30 7.80 19.40
C TYR A 483 2.57 8.66 19.28
N ILE A 484 2.38 9.93 18.94
CA ILE A 484 3.47 10.91 18.77
C ILE A 484 4.28 11.06 20.06
N GLU A 485 3.62 11.22 21.20
CA GLU A 485 4.30 11.37 22.48
C GLU A 485 5.06 10.10 22.89
N THR A 486 4.57 8.91 22.51
CA THR A 486 5.33 7.67 22.68
C THR A 486 6.57 7.65 21.81
N ALA A 487 6.48 8.04 20.55
CA ALA A 487 7.62 8.08 19.64
C ALA A 487 8.69 9.07 20.13
N LYS A 488 8.28 10.26 20.56
CA LYS A 488 9.19 11.26 21.15
C LYS A 488 9.86 10.73 22.42
N TYR A 489 9.10 10.14 23.33
CA TYR A 489 9.58 9.57 24.59
C TYR A 489 10.62 8.47 24.36
N VAL A 490 10.35 7.54 23.45
CA VAL A 490 11.28 6.47 23.06
C VAL A 490 12.53 7.04 22.40
N ALA A 491 12.38 7.99 21.48
CA ALA A 491 13.51 8.57 20.77
C ALA A 491 14.44 9.38 21.72
N GLU A 492 13.89 10.15 22.64
CA GLU A 492 14.67 10.90 23.64
C GLU A 492 15.45 9.98 24.55
N ASP A 493 14.84 8.88 24.97
CA ASP A 493 15.48 7.90 25.82
C ASP A 493 16.64 7.19 25.12
N LEU A 494 16.41 6.69 23.91
CA LEU A 494 17.44 6.06 23.11
C LEU A 494 18.60 7.01 22.77
N LYS A 495 18.32 8.28 22.47
CA LYS A 495 19.35 9.31 22.27
C LYS A 495 20.23 9.49 23.51
N LYS A 496 19.67 9.44 24.72
CA LYS A 496 20.43 9.55 25.96
C LYS A 496 21.33 8.33 26.21
N ILE A 497 20.80 7.13 25.98
CA ILE A 497 21.52 5.89 26.27
C ILE A 497 22.61 5.62 25.25
N LEU A 498 22.31 5.81 23.96
CA LEU A 498 23.26 5.57 22.86
C LEU A 498 24.17 6.76 22.57
N ALA A 499 24.08 7.87 23.33
CA ALA A 499 24.91 9.08 23.15
C ALA A 499 26.44 8.82 23.19
N LYS A 500 26.89 7.72 23.79
CA LYS A 500 28.29 7.33 23.86
C LYS A 500 28.82 6.77 22.54
N ASP A 501 27.99 6.19 21.72
CA ASP A 501 28.35 5.65 20.41
C ASP A 501 28.01 6.67 19.30
N LYS A 502 29.00 7.46 18.91
CA LYS A 502 28.82 8.49 17.87
C LYS A 502 28.54 7.93 16.47
N SER A 503 28.67 6.63 16.27
CA SER A 503 28.33 5.96 15.00
C SER A 503 26.82 5.75 14.83
N VAL A 504 26.03 5.92 15.91
CA VAL A 504 24.59 5.68 15.90
C VAL A 504 23.84 6.99 15.61
N GLY A 505 23.15 7.04 14.47
CA GLY A 505 22.15 8.07 14.17
C GLY A 505 20.78 7.64 14.68
N ILE A 506 20.05 8.58 15.30
CA ILE A 506 18.68 8.34 15.79
C ILE A 506 17.80 9.49 15.33
N GLU A 507 16.80 9.16 14.53
CA GLU A 507 15.77 10.12 14.07
C GLU A 507 14.39 9.72 14.58
N CYS A 508 13.53 10.73 14.73
CA CYS A 508 12.13 10.53 15.13
C CYS A 508 11.23 11.17 14.06
N VAL A 509 10.36 10.34 13.46
CA VAL A 509 9.45 10.78 12.40
C VAL A 509 8.01 10.50 12.80
N THR A 510 7.21 11.56 12.88
CA THR A 510 5.81 11.51 13.31
C THR A 510 4.91 12.22 12.30
N GLY A 511 3.59 12.09 12.48
CA GLY A 511 2.60 12.78 11.65
C GLY A 511 2.64 14.31 11.70
N GLU A 512 3.31 14.90 12.69
CA GLU A 512 3.50 16.37 12.77
C GLU A 512 4.40 16.92 11.65
N LEU A 513 5.31 16.08 11.11
CA LEU A 513 6.23 16.49 10.04
C LEU A 513 5.50 16.43 8.68
N VAL A 514 5.78 17.39 7.82
CA VAL A 514 5.33 17.35 6.43
C VAL A 514 6.07 16.24 5.64
N PRO A 515 5.51 15.72 4.55
CA PRO A 515 6.08 14.58 3.82
C PRO A 515 7.55 14.77 3.40
N GLU A 516 7.92 15.99 2.95
CA GLU A 516 9.28 16.31 2.52
C GLU A 516 10.27 16.26 3.68
N GLU A 517 9.85 16.72 4.88
CA GLU A 517 10.68 16.67 6.09
C GLU A 517 10.86 15.22 6.56
N ARG A 518 9.83 14.38 6.45
CA ARG A 518 9.92 12.95 6.78
C ARG A 518 10.96 12.26 5.92
N GLN A 519 10.93 12.51 4.61
CA GLN A 519 11.90 11.95 3.68
C GLN A 519 13.32 12.46 3.98
N ALA A 520 13.51 13.77 4.20
CA ALA A 520 14.79 14.35 4.54
C ALA A 520 15.36 13.76 5.85
N CYS A 521 14.52 13.46 6.86
CA CYS A 521 14.95 12.77 8.07
C CYS A 521 15.49 11.36 7.80
N VAL A 522 14.79 10.60 6.93
CA VAL A 522 15.21 9.24 6.57
C VAL A 522 16.51 9.25 5.76
N GLU A 523 16.67 10.18 4.83
CA GLU A 523 17.88 10.34 4.03
C GLU A 523 19.08 10.72 4.90
N ARG A 524 18.92 11.70 5.79
CA ARG A 524 19.96 12.12 6.75
C ARG A 524 20.37 10.97 7.68
N LEU A 525 19.39 10.13 8.11
CA LEU A 525 19.69 8.94 8.88
C LEU A 525 20.56 7.95 8.08
N GLY A 526 20.38 7.91 6.75
CA GLY A 526 21.16 7.10 5.83
C GLY A 526 22.67 7.37 5.86
N GLU A 527 23.10 8.57 6.26
CA GLU A 527 24.51 8.96 6.37
C GLU A 527 25.22 8.36 7.60
N SER A 528 24.45 7.87 8.59
CA SER A 528 25.01 7.26 9.80
C SER A 528 25.41 5.81 9.55
N GLU A 529 26.46 5.34 10.23
CA GLU A 529 26.92 3.95 10.14
C GLU A 529 25.89 2.99 10.74
N LYS A 530 25.43 3.29 11.96
CA LYS A 530 24.36 2.58 12.65
C LYS A 530 23.13 3.45 12.72
N ARG A 531 21.96 2.90 12.47
CA ARG A 531 20.73 3.66 12.25
C ARG A 531 19.60 3.13 13.12
N VAL A 532 18.91 4.03 13.79
CA VAL A 532 17.69 3.76 14.53
C VAL A 532 16.66 4.80 14.14
N LEU A 533 15.54 4.37 13.62
CA LEU A 533 14.41 5.22 13.32
C LEU A 533 13.29 4.95 14.32
N VAL A 534 12.80 5.98 14.98
CA VAL A 534 11.57 5.89 15.77
C VAL A 534 10.46 6.56 14.97
N ALA A 535 9.36 5.87 14.74
CA ALA A 535 8.33 6.40 13.87
C ALA A 535 6.92 6.05 14.37
N THR A 536 5.96 6.89 14.00
CA THR A 536 4.55 6.53 14.08
C THR A 536 4.08 5.88 12.77
N ASP A 537 2.83 5.47 12.71
CA ASP A 537 2.25 4.83 11.52
C ASP A 537 2.21 5.74 10.27
N CYS A 538 2.53 7.02 10.41
CA CYS A 538 2.74 7.92 9.26
C CYS A 538 3.82 7.43 8.28
N LEU A 539 4.73 6.53 8.72
CA LEU A 539 5.73 5.87 7.88
C LEU A 539 5.35 4.43 7.50
N SER A 540 4.21 3.92 7.94
CA SER A 540 3.73 2.60 7.49
C SER A 540 3.38 2.61 6.00
N GLU A 541 3.26 3.80 5.40
CA GLU A 541 2.96 4.01 3.99
C GLU A 541 3.78 5.20 3.44
N GLY A 542 4.08 5.20 2.15
CA GLY A 542 4.62 6.36 1.42
C GLY A 542 6.15 6.44 1.26
N ILE A 543 6.97 6.01 2.22
CA ILE A 543 8.43 6.17 2.18
C ILE A 543 9.15 4.82 2.07
N ASN A 544 10.21 4.75 1.25
CA ASN A 544 11.04 3.56 1.09
C ASN A 544 12.08 3.47 2.21
N LEU A 545 11.81 2.64 3.21
CA LEU A 545 12.74 2.42 4.34
C LEU A 545 13.80 1.34 4.06
N GLN A 546 13.58 0.49 3.06
CA GLN A 546 14.41 -0.66 2.72
C GLN A 546 15.87 -0.31 2.33
N GLU A 547 16.14 0.93 1.93
CA GLU A 547 17.48 1.35 1.53
C GLU A 547 18.41 1.52 2.74
N HIS A 548 17.85 1.85 3.88
CA HIS A 548 18.61 2.24 5.06
C HIS A 548 18.37 1.35 6.29
N LEU A 549 17.24 0.65 6.35
CA LEU A 549 16.79 -0.10 7.52
C LEU A 549 16.57 -1.58 7.20
N THR A 550 16.84 -2.46 8.18
CA THR A 550 16.86 -3.92 8.00
C THR A 550 16.13 -4.67 9.12
N ALA A 551 15.59 -3.95 10.11
CA ALA A 551 14.76 -4.55 11.15
C ALA A 551 13.54 -3.68 11.48
N VAL A 552 12.44 -4.32 11.90
CA VAL A 552 11.24 -3.67 12.44
C VAL A 552 11.05 -4.09 13.89
N ILE A 553 10.74 -3.14 14.77
CA ILE A 553 10.28 -3.41 16.12
C ILE A 553 8.87 -2.82 16.25
N HIS A 554 7.89 -3.67 16.52
CA HIS A 554 6.55 -3.24 16.90
C HIS A 554 6.56 -2.93 18.40
N TYR A 555 6.83 -1.67 18.74
CA TYR A 555 6.77 -1.20 20.14
C TYR A 555 5.33 -1.22 20.63
N ASP A 556 4.41 -0.72 19.80
CA ASP A 556 2.98 -0.85 20.02
C ASP A 556 2.38 -1.83 19.01
N LEU A 557 1.60 -2.78 19.54
CA LEU A 557 0.86 -3.72 18.70
C LEU A 557 -0.29 -2.97 18.00
N ALA A 558 -0.37 -3.13 16.71
CA ALA A 558 -1.52 -2.65 15.96
C ALA A 558 -2.69 -3.62 16.12
N TRP A 559 -3.89 -3.09 16.26
CA TRP A 559 -5.12 -3.87 16.40
C TRP A 559 -5.54 -4.53 15.08
N ASN A 560 -5.11 -3.91 13.99
CA ASN A 560 -5.26 -4.44 12.65
C ASN A 560 -3.97 -5.18 12.25
N PRO A 561 -4.01 -6.51 12.06
CA PRO A 561 -2.83 -7.27 11.64
C PRO A 561 -2.26 -6.83 10.30
N THR A 562 -3.09 -6.26 9.43
CA THR A 562 -2.63 -5.67 8.16
C THR A 562 -1.60 -4.57 8.39
N ARG A 563 -1.72 -3.80 9.49
CA ARG A 563 -0.73 -2.78 9.85
C ARG A 563 0.63 -3.38 10.17
N HIS A 564 0.68 -4.54 10.83
CA HIS A 564 1.94 -5.23 11.05
C HIS A 564 2.59 -5.59 9.70
N GLU A 565 1.82 -6.13 8.76
CA GLU A 565 2.31 -6.44 7.43
C GLU A 565 2.72 -5.20 6.63
N GLN A 566 1.98 -4.10 6.74
CA GLN A 566 2.35 -2.83 6.12
C GLN A 566 3.66 -2.28 6.68
N ARG A 567 3.82 -2.24 8.01
CA ARG A 567 5.05 -1.83 8.69
C ARG A 567 6.25 -2.69 8.27
N GLU A 568 6.09 -4.01 8.31
CA GLU A 568 7.12 -4.96 7.89
C GLU A 568 7.45 -4.83 6.40
N GLY A 569 6.44 -4.65 5.55
CA GLY A 569 6.58 -4.45 4.11
C GLY A 569 7.33 -3.18 3.71
N ARG A 570 7.65 -2.27 4.66
CA ARG A 570 8.52 -1.10 4.41
C ARG A 570 9.99 -1.47 4.29
N ILE A 571 10.42 -2.53 4.98
CA ILE A 571 11.78 -3.03 4.90
C ILE A 571 11.87 -4.37 4.16
N ASP A 572 10.85 -5.22 4.34
CA ASP A 572 10.73 -6.51 3.70
C ASP A 572 10.06 -6.34 2.32
N ARG A 573 10.81 -5.78 1.39
CA ARG A 573 10.34 -5.43 0.06
C ARG A 573 11.36 -5.86 -0.99
N PHE A 574 10.90 -6.07 -2.20
CA PHE A 574 11.79 -6.30 -3.33
C PHE A 574 12.78 -5.13 -3.48
N GLY A 575 14.07 -5.46 -3.68
CA GLY A 575 15.16 -4.47 -3.74
C GLY A 575 15.86 -4.21 -2.40
N GLN A 576 15.45 -4.86 -1.33
CA GLN A 576 16.21 -4.87 -0.06
C GLN A 576 17.60 -5.50 -0.30
N ARG A 577 18.65 -4.77 0.09
CA ARG A 577 20.03 -5.21 -0.09
C ARG A 577 20.46 -6.27 0.93
N ALA A 578 19.83 -6.27 2.10
CA ALA A 578 20.07 -7.26 3.13
C ALA A 578 19.46 -8.62 2.72
N ARG A 579 20.20 -9.70 2.94
CA ARG A 579 19.70 -11.07 2.70
C ARG A 579 18.63 -11.49 3.71
N GLU A 580 18.63 -10.85 4.87
CA GLU A 580 17.77 -11.17 6.01
C GLU A 580 17.24 -9.86 6.62
N VAL A 581 15.97 -9.86 6.97
CA VAL A 581 15.32 -8.78 7.75
C VAL A 581 14.72 -9.38 9.01
N ARG A 582 14.77 -8.60 10.10
CA ARG A 582 14.24 -9.04 11.39
C ARG A 582 13.00 -8.25 11.77
N CYS A 583 11.96 -8.96 12.21
CA CYS A 583 10.73 -8.38 12.73
C CYS A 583 10.55 -8.83 14.18
N LEU A 584 10.42 -7.90 15.09
CA LEU A 584 10.26 -8.14 16.52
C LEU A 584 8.94 -7.56 17.00
N MET A 585 8.10 -8.39 17.64
CA MET A 585 6.91 -7.95 18.38
C MET A 585 7.23 -7.87 19.87
N LEU A 586 6.94 -6.73 20.47
CA LEU A 586 7.13 -6.49 21.90
C LEU A 586 5.75 -6.43 22.59
N TYR A 587 5.52 -7.25 23.61
CA TYR A 587 4.24 -7.28 24.33
C TYR A 587 4.41 -7.54 25.83
N GLY A 588 3.45 -7.03 26.62
CA GLY A 588 3.40 -7.25 28.08
C GLY A 588 2.72 -8.57 28.43
N SER A 589 3.43 -9.48 29.13
CA SER A 589 2.87 -10.77 29.55
C SER A 589 1.77 -10.62 30.61
N ASN A 590 1.86 -9.59 31.44
CA ASN A 590 0.87 -9.21 32.46
C ASN A 590 0.07 -7.95 32.08
N ASN A 591 0.16 -7.48 30.84
CA ASN A 591 -0.65 -6.39 30.32
C ASN A 591 -1.93 -6.95 29.67
N PRO A 592 -3.12 -6.73 30.27
CA PRO A 592 -4.35 -7.29 29.76
C PRO A 592 -4.73 -6.76 28.37
N VAL A 593 -4.33 -5.54 28.02
CA VAL A 593 -4.57 -4.93 26.69
C VAL A 593 -3.77 -5.67 25.64
N ASP A 594 -2.46 -5.84 25.83
CA ASP A 594 -1.58 -6.57 24.90
C ASP A 594 -2.00 -8.04 24.78
N GLY A 595 -2.33 -8.68 25.91
CA GLY A 595 -2.78 -10.08 25.93
C GLY A 595 -4.07 -10.32 25.14
N PHE A 596 -4.98 -9.35 25.18
CA PHE A 596 -6.20 -9.42 24.37
C PHE A 596 -5.91 -9.23 22.88
N ILE A 597 -5.12 -8.22 22.51
CA ILE A 597 -4.73 -7.96 21.12
C ILE A 597 -4.11 -9.21 20.50
N LEU A 598 -3.15 -9.83 21.21
CA LEU A 598 -2.50 -11.07 20.76
C LEU A 598 -3.49 -12.22 20.58
N LYS A 599 -4.43 -12.42 21.51
CA LYS A 599 -5.46 -13.46 21.37
C LYS A 599 -6.35 -13.23 20.15
N VAL A 600 -6.74 -11.99 19.91
CA VAL A 600 -7.54 -11.62 18.75
C VAL A 600 -6.75 -11.86 17.47
N ILE A 601 -5.49 -11.41 17.39
CA ILE A 601 -4.62 -11.59 16.25
C ILE A 601 -4.41 -13.07 15.93
N LEU A 602 -4.07 -13.89 16.90
CA LEU A 602 -3.78 -15.31 16.70
C LEU A 602 -5.03 -16.12 16.32
N ARG A 603 -6.15 -15.96 17.04
CA ARG A 603 -7.39 -16.72 16.76
C ARG A 603 -7.96 -16.44 15.39
N LYS A 604 -7.93 -15.18 14.94
CA LYS A 604 -8.49 -14.80 13.65
C LYS A 604 -7.59 -15.23 12.48
N SER A 605 -6.27 -15.10 12.61
CA SER A 605 -5.35 -15.59 11.57
C SER A 605 -5.46 -17.10 11.35
N GLU A 606 -5.74 -17.89 12.40
CA GLU A 606 -5.98 -19.33 12.30
C GLU A 606 -7.35 -19.68 11.71
N ALA A 607 -8.41 -18.98 12.10
CA ALA A 607 -9.77 -19.23 11.60
C ALA A 607 -9.88 -18.97 10.09
N ILE A 608 -9.26 -17.89 9.63
CA ILE A 608 -9.25 -17.50 8.23
C ILE A 608 -8.40 -18.47 7.40
N ARG A 609 -7.26 -18.91 7.94
CA ARG A 609 -6.41 -19.91 7.28
C ARG A 609 -7.11 -21.26 7.12
N LYS A 610 -7.99 -21.63 8.06
CA LYS A 610 -8.76 -22.88 8.01
C LYS A 610 -9.97 -22.80 7.06
N SER A 611 -10.68 -21.68 7.00
CA SER A 611 -11.94 -21.57 6.24
C SER A 611 -11.78 -21.38 4.74
N LEU A 612 -10.73 -20.71 4.30
CA LEU A 612 -10.59 -20.32 2.89
C LEU A 612 -9.34 -20.88 2.20
N GLY A 613 -8.42 -21.56 2.93
CA GLY A 613 -7.14 -22.00 2.36
C GLY A 613 -6.24 -20.83 1.88
N ILE A 614 -6.70 -19.61 2.10
CA ILE A 614 -6.11 -18.34 1.68
C ILE A 614 -5.64 -17.64 2.96
N SER A 615 -4.47 -17.01 2.95
CA SER A 615 -4.07 -16.08 4.00
C SER A 615 -4.88 -14.81 3.82
N VAL A 616 -5.97 -14.68 4.52
CA VAL A 616 -6.80 -13.48 4.46
C VAL A 616 -6.42 -12.62 5.64
N PRO A 617 -6.11 -11.34 5.42
CA PRO A 617 -6.00 -10.37 6.49
C PRO A 617 -7.33 -10.29 7.25
N MET A 618 -7.26 -10.00 8.53
CA MET A 618 -8.36 -10.14 9.47
C MET A 618 -9.50 -9.14 9.28
N PRO A 619 -10.74 -9.49 9.72
CA PRO A 619 -11.86 -8.56 9.69
C PRO A 619 -11.59 -7.32 10.51
N GLN A 620 -11.88 -6.18 9.89
CA GLN A 620 -11.69 -4.85 10.47
C GLN A 620 -12.90 -4.38 11.29
N ASN A 621 -13.72 -5.26 11.85
CA ASN A 621 -14.76 -4.85 12.79
C ASN A 621 -14.13 -4.37 14.11
N GLY A 622 -13.47 -3.21 14.05
CA GLY A 622 -12.86 -2.52 15.19
C GLY A 622 -13.86 -2.35 16.34
N ARG A 623 -15.13 -2.11 16.02
CA ARG A 623 -16.21 -1.94 17.00
C ARG A 623 -16.45 -3.19 17.84
N LEU A 624 -16.57 -4.38 17.24
CA LEU A 624 -16.74 -5.64 17.98
C LEU A 624 -15.48 -6.01 18.76
N ILE A 625 -14.31 -5.73 18.21
CA ILE A 625 -13.04 -5.97 18.90
C ILE A 625 -12.88 -5.01 20.08
N SER A 626 -13.18 -3.74 19.88
CA SER A 626 -13.10 -2.72 20.93
C SER A 626 -14.08 -3.02 22.07
N GLN A 627 -15.30 -3.43 21.74
CA GLN A 627 -16.31 -3.82 22.74
C GLN A 627 -15.89 -5.08 23.51
N ALA A 628 -15.43 -6.12 22.83
CA ALA A 628 -14.96 -7.35 23.48
C ALA A 628 -13.70 -7.12 24.35
N LEU A 629 -12.81 -6.19 23.96
CA LEU A 629 -11.66 -5.81 24.76
C LEU A 629 -12.08 -5.13 26.07
N LEU A 630 -13.03 -4.21 25.98
CA LEU A 630 -13.52 -3.48 27.14
C LEU A 630 -14.22 -4.44 28.11
N GLU A 631 -15.07 -5.33 27.59
CA GLU A 631 -15.69 -6.38 28.38
C GLU A 631 -14.64 -7.29 29.05
N ALA A 632 -13.65 -7.74 28.32
CA ALA A 632 -12.59 -8.59 28.85
C ALA A 632 -11.63 -7.87 29.80
N THR A 633 -11.39 -6.57 29.60
CA THR A 633 -10.40 -5.80 30.39
C THR A 633 -11.03 -5.10 31.58
N ILE A 634 -12.26 -4.57 31.42
CA ILE A 634 -12.95 -3.80 32.45
C ILE A 634 -13.84 -4.68 33.32
N PHE A 635 -14.50 -5.71 32.75
CA PHE A 635 -15.46 -6.55 33.42
C PHE A 635 -14.95 -7.96 33.79
N LYS A 636 -13.63 -8.14 33.87
CA LYS A 636 -12.98 -9.44 34.13
C LYS A 636 -13.56 -10.20 35.35
N ASP A 637 -14.06 -9.49 36.36
CA ASP A 637 -14.71 -10.09 37.55
C ASP A 637 -16.15 -10.57 37.31
N ALA A 638 -16.81 -10.10 36.24
CA ALA A 638 -18.16 -10.57 35.85
C ALA A 638 -18.11 -11.84 34.98
N LEU A 639 -17.03 -12.01 34.19
CA LEU A 639 -16.85 -13.16 33.30
C LEU A 639 -16.31 -14.42 33.98
N SER A 640 -15.77 -14.32 35.18
CA SER A 640 -15.36 -15.50 35.95
C SER A 640 -16.54 -16.37 36.43
N LYS A 641 -17.77 -15.93 36.19
CA LYS A 641 -19.01 -16.66 36.55
C LYS A 641 -19.88 -17.10 35.37
N SER A 642 -19.54 -16.76 34.14
CA SER A 642 -20.23 -17.26 32.95
C SER A 642 -19.19 -17.75 31.94
N GLU A 643 -18.85 -19.03 32.10
CA GLU A 643 -17.87 -19.72 31.27
C GLU A 643 -18.23 -19.77 29.80
N ASP A 644 -17.20 -19.48 29.00
CA ASP A 644 -16.74 -20.23 27.80
C ASP A 644 -17.64 -20.36 26.57
N ASN A 645 -18.91 -20.04 26.52
CA ASN A 645 -19.77 -20.49 25.41
C ASN A 645 -20.44 -19.41 24.54
N ALA A 646 -20.36 -18.13 24.88
CA ALA A 646 -21.10 -17.09 24.14
C ALA A 646 -20.25 -16.28 23.12
N LEU A 647 -18.93 -16.46 23.10
CA LEU A 647 -18.00 -15.73 22.20
C LEU A 647 -17.40 -16.62 21.10
N ILE A 648 -17.92 -17.84 20.93
CA ILE A 648 -17.44 -18.85 19.96
C ILE A 648 -18.48 -19.14 18.86
N ALA A 649 -19.68 -18.54 18.92
CA ALA A 649 -20.69 -18.69 17.87
C ALA A 649 -20.61 -17.59 16.81
#